data_31433d832285417f84fd2b239180f92d
#
_entry.id   31433d832285417f84fd2b239180f92d
#
_cell.length_a   1.000
_cell.length_b   1.000
_cell.length_c   1.000
_cell.angle_alpha   90.00
_cell.angle_beta   90.00
_cell.angle_gamma   90.00
#
_symmetry.space_group_name_H-M   'P 1'
#
loop_
_entity.id
_entity.type
_entity.pdbx_description
1 polymer ?
#
loop_
_entity_poly.entity_id
_entity_poly.type
_entity_poly.pdbx_seq_one_letter_code
_entity_poly.pdbx_strand_id
1 'polypeptide(L)'
;MPAVGDDFPTPHNTEKSADSPMPPDEVCRTAKLPPGFELAVFAAEPDVQNPIAITFDERGRLWVAENFTYAGANAGWFDANLRDRVIILEDADGDGRHDKRTVFWDQGRKLTSVEVGFGGVFVLCPPQLLFIPDTNRDDIPDGPPQVLLNGFAEGVVGHNIANGLKWGPDGWLYGRHGIQETSLIGPPAATESQRAKINTGIWRYHPVHRKVEAVMHGMTNSWGFDYDQHGEMFCINTVIGHLWHVVPGARTERMYGIDFNPHAYQLIKQCADHVHWDTGELWHQVQKGISSTTDAAGGGHAHSGLLIYQGDNWPKEYRHKAYTLNMHGRRINCDRIEPYLAGFVAKHEPDFAHFADPWFRGIDLIAGPDGGVYIADWSDTGECHDHDGVHRTSGRIYKLTYGKPTPTQRVDLRAMPLLDLADLLASGNTWLKRAASLELSYRMQEAKSPLPSDLLSFEVANGGEQNLVHVIRMTMNLAAQESRSLPQEFCDELVQMAQNDPAGLTCLYLAAALQQMEVDHRWTLAEQLAARKEFSDDRMFPIMLWLGIESAVTQSPHKAVALAQLSHIPLLTQNLARRLTLEIERDPKTVTKLLDVAIGTECAHPHEIILGMSHALNGWRKAPAPANWSQAAQKFSASDLTEVKQAVQQLSIVFGDGVALDTLSQLATNGGAQPEARRQALRALLASKPTGFAATLHGLLGDRAVAVEVLRGLALYDDPSTPEKILAALGIYPPDARAEAVNTLATRPEYARALL
;
A
#
# COMPACT_ATOMS: atom_id res chain seq x y z
N MET A 1 18.90 -16.82 -35.76
CA MET A 1 18.92 -17.26 -34.35
C MET A 1 18.51 -18.71 -34.31
N PRO A 2 19.02 -19.57 -33.41
CA PRO A 2 18.53 -20.94 -33.31
C PRO A 2 17.03 -20.92 -33.01
N ALA A 3 16.29 -21.79 -33.68
CA ALA A 3 14.89 -22.03 -33.40
C ALA A 3 14.75 -22.43 -31.91
N VAL A 4 13.70 -21.92 -31.25
CA VAL A 4 13.28 -22.37 -29.92
C VAL A 4 13.18 -23.90 -29.99
N GLY A 5 13.99 -24.61 -29.24
CA GLY A 5 13.97 -26.05 -29.39
C GLY A 5 14.81 -26.78 -28.34
N ASP A 6 15.48 -27.78 -28.68
CA ASP A 6 16.02 -28.92 -27.95
C ASP A 6 16.83 -28.71 -26.64
N ASP A 7 17.07 -27.47 -26.19
CA ASP A 7 17.89 -27.18 -24.99
C ASP A 7 17.11 -26.61 -23.79
N PHE A 8 15.77 -26.50 -23.87
CA PHE A 8 14.99 -26.02 -22.71
C PHE A 8 15.04 -27.03 -21.58
N PRO A 9 15.43 -26.62 -20.37
CA PRO A 9 15.52 -27.55 -19.23
C PRO A 9 14.15 -28.18 -18.94
N THR A 10 14.11 -29.50 -18.80
CA THR A 10 12.88 -30.21 -18.45
C THR A 10 12.45 -29.81 -17.05
N PRO A 11 11.28 -29.19 -16.85
CA PRO A 11 10.76 -28.91 -15.53
C PRO A 11 10.56 -30.19 -14.73
N HIS A 12 10.92 -30.17 -13.46
CA HIS A 12 10.76 -31.29 -12.55
C HIS A 12 10.10 -30.86 -11.25
N ASN A 13 9.28 -31.73 -10.69
CA ASN A 13 8.58 -31.53 -9.45
C ASN A 13 9.50 -31.74 -8.25
N THR A 14 9.36 -30.92 -7.25
CA THR A 14 10.16 -31.02 -6.00
C THR A 14 9.28 -31.15 -4.76
N GLU A 15 7.96 -31.03 -4.87
CA GLU A 15 7.01 -31.29 -3.81
C GLU A 15 7.02 -32.78 -3.42
N LYS A 16 6.60 -33.05 -2.19
CA LYS A 16 6.60 -34.41 -1.62
C LYS A 16 5.21 -35.02 -1.57
N SER A 17 4.22 -34.39 -2.14
CA SER A 17 2.85 -34.91 -2.15
C SER A 17 2.78 -36.23 -2.93
N ALA A 18 2.06 -37.20 -2.40
CA ALA A 18 1.69 -38.42 -3.11
C ALA A 18 0.39 -38.22 -3.94
N ASP A 19 -0.31 -37.11 -3.75
CA ASP A 19 -1.54 -36.80 -4.43
C ASP A 19 -1.25 -36.19 -5.80
N SER A 20 -2.26 -36.17 -6.65
CA SER A 20 -2.22 -35.53 -7.98
C SER A 20 -3.33 -34.49 -8.07
N PRO A 21 -3.14 -33.43 -8.89
CA PRO A 21 -4.19 -32.47 -9.10
C PRO A 21 -5.42 -33.15 -9.75
N MET A 22 -6.60 -32.62 -9.41
CA MET A 22 -7.85 -33.07 -10.03
C MET A 22 -7.78 -32.86 -11.56
N PRO A 23 -8.28 -33.77 -12.39
CA PRO A 23 -8.34 -33.55 -13.84
C PRO A 23 -9.04 -32.22 -14.18
N PRO A 24 -8.52 -31.41 -15.13
CA PRO A 24 -9.05 -30.05 -15.41
C PRO A 24 -10.56 -30.02 -15.73
N ASP A 25 -11.07 -30.97 -16.52
CA ASP A 25 -12.52 -31.06 -16.82
C ASP A 25 -13.34 -31.44 -15.57
N GLU A 26 -12.75 -32.12 -14.58
CA GLU A 26 -13.42 -32.44 -13.34
C GLU A 26 -13.49 -31.23 -12.41
N VAL A 27 -12.45 -30.37 -12.37
CA VAL A 27 -12.48 -29.08 -11.71
C VAL A 27 -13.65 -28.25 -12.23
N CYS A 28 -13.80 -28.15 -13.55
CA CYS A 28 -14.90 -27.42 -14.18
C CYS A 28 -16.28 -27.97 -13.77
N ARG A 29 -16.44 -29.29 -13.72
CA ARG A 29 -17.72 -29.92 -13.34
C ARG A 29 -18.07 -29.78 -11.86
N THR A 30 -17.07 -29.69 -10.99
CA THR A 30 -17.24 -29.67 -9.53
C THR A 30 -17.20 -28.26 -8.92
N ALA A 31 -16.78 -27.27 -9.70
CA ALA A 31 -16.80 -25.86 -9.29
C ALA A 31 -18.23 -25.40 -8.96
N LYS A 32 -18.38 -24.71 -7.85
CA LYS A 32 -19.65 -24.10 -7.46
C LYS A 32 -19.69 -22.66 -7.97
N LEU A 33 -20.62 -22.38 -8.86
CA LEU A 33 -20.80 -21.10 -9.56
C LEU A 33 -22.22 -20.57 -9.35
N PRO A 34 -22.46 -19.25 -9.50
CA PRO A 34 -23.80 -18.71 -9.58
C PRO A 34 -24.58 -19.29 -10.79
N PRO A 35 -25.92 -19.34 -10.72
CA PRO A 35 -26.74 -19.86 -11.81
C PRO A 35 -26.48 -19.16 -13.15
N GLY A 36 -26.34 -19.93 -14.21
CA GLY A 36 -26.10 -19.43 -15.56
C GLY A 36 -24.63 -19.22 -15.93
N PHE A 37 -23.70 -19.33 -14.97
CA PHE A 37 -22.28 -19.32 -15.25
C PHE A 37 -21.74 -20.72 -15.56
N GLU A 38 -20.78 -20.78 -16.46
CA GLU A 38 -20.10 -21.99 -16.89
C GLU A 38 -18.60 -21.79 -16.83
N LEU A 39 -17.87 -22.80 -16.31
CA LEU A 39 -16.41 -22.87 -16.29
C LEU A 39 -15.95 -23.92 -17.30
N ALA A 40 -15.04 -23.57 -18.17
CA ALA A 40 -14.45 -24.45 -19.16
C ALA A 40 -12.91 -24.42 -19.08
N VAL A 41 -12.27 -25.49 -19.55
CA VAL A 41 -10.82 -25.51 -19.71
C VAL A 41 -10.48 -24.78 -21.01
N PHE A 42 -9.72 -23.68 -20.93
CA PHE A 42 -9.15 -23.03 -22.11
C PHE A 42 -7.83 -23.70 -22.52
N ALA A 43 -6.95 -23.93 -21.56
CA ALA A 43 -5.70 -24.68 -21.73
C ALA A 43 -5.33 -25.40 -20.43
N ALA A 44 -4.64 -26.51 -20.54
CA ALA A 44 -4.14 -27.27 -19.37
C ALA A 44 -2.80 -27.91 -19.71
N GLU A 45 -2.19 -28.52 -18.70
CA GLU A 45 -0.98 -29.33 -18.89
C GLU A 45 -1.17 -30.41 -19.96
N PRO A 46 -0.19 -30.67 -20.82
CA PRO A 46 1.17 -30.12 -20.85
C PRO A 46 1.35 -28.82 -21.63
N ASP A 47 0.28 -28.24 -22.21
CA ASP A 47 0.34 -27.09 -23.08
C ASP A 47 0.57 -25.79 -22.32
N VAL A 48 0.13 -25.74 -21.05
CA VAL A 48 0.45 -24.69 -20.10
C VAL A 48 0.90 -25.27 -18.76
N GLN A 49 1.95 -24.69 -18.17
CA GLN A 49 2.51 -25.14 -16.91
C GLN A 49 2.96 -23.96 -16.06
N ASN A 50 2.72 -23.99 -14.74
CA ASN A 50 3.06 -22.91 -13.80
C ASN A 50 2.78 -21.49 -14.32
N PRO A 51 1.55 -21.19 -14.79
CA PRO A 51 1.22 -19.85 -15.24
C PRO A 51 1.25 -18.85 -14.06
N ILE A 52 2.07 -17.78 -14.16
CA ILE A 52 2.21 -16.76 -13.12
C ILE A 52 1.52 -15.45 -13.48
N ALA A 53 1.36 -15.16 -14.75
CA ALA A 53 0.66 -13.98 -15.25
C ALA A 53 0.13 -14.23 -16.65
N ILE A 54 -0.99 -13.59 -16.99
CA ILE A 54 -1.64 -13.69 -18.28
C ILE A 54 -2.04 -12.31 -18.81
N THR A 55 -2.00 -12.13 -20.13
CA THR A 55 -2.46 -10.93 -20.81
C THR A 55 -2.95 -11.25 -22.22
N PHE A 56 -3.71 -10.35 -22.85
CA PHE A 56 -4.12 -10.48 -24.23
C PHE A 56 -3.41 -9.47 -25.13
N ASP A 57 -2.99 -9.91 -26.31
CA ASP A 57 -2.47 -9.00 -27.33
C ASP A 57 -3.60 -8.33 -28.13
N GLU A 58 -3.23 -7.43 -29.04
CA GLU A 58 -4.15 -6.70 -29.92
C GLU A 58 -4.86 -7.56 -30.97
N ARG A 59 -4.52 -8.85 -31.05
CA ARG A 59 -5.20 -9.87 -31.87
C ARG A 59 -6.16 -10.74 -31.05
N GLY A 60 -6.24 -10.51 -29.73
CA GLY A 60 -7.06 -11.30 -28.83
C GLY A 60 -6.50 -12.68 -28.50
N ARG A 61 -5.19 -12.88 -28.66
CA ARG A 61 -4.49 -14.12 -28.27
C ARG A 61 -3.98 -14.00 -26.84
N LEU A 62 -4.04 -15.10 -26.11
CA LEU A 62 -3.60 -15.14 -24.71
C LEU A 62 -2.09 -15.37 -24.61
N TRP A 63 -1.38 -14.45 -23.97
CA TRP A 63 0.01 -14.57 -23.62
C TRP A 63 0.14 -15.00 -22.16
N VAL A 64 1.02 -15.98 -21.92
CA VAL A 64 1.21 -16.60 -20.59
C VAL A 64 2.69 -16.55 -20.22
N ALA A 65 2.99 -16.05 -19.03
CA ALA A 65 4.28 -16.21 -18.38
C ALA A 65 4.28 -17.51 -17.58
N GLU A 66 5.15 -18.45 -17.93
CA GLU A 66 5.37 -19.71 -17.20
C GLU A 66 6.64 -19.61 -16.36
N ASN A 67 6.50 -19.75 -15.04
CA ASN A 67 7.61 -19.60 -14.08
C ASN A 67 8.04 -20.96 -13.50
N PHE A 68 9.08 -21.52 -14.03
CA PHE A 68 9.69 -22.77 -13.55
C PHE A 68 10.83 -22.54 -12.58
N THR A 69 11.40 -21.33 -12.54
CA THR A 69 12.57 -21.02 -11.70
C THR A 69 12.21 -20.86 -10.22
N TYR A 70 10.94 -20.63 -9.86
CA TYR A 70 10.51 -20.57 -8.47
C TYR A 70 10.73 -21.92 -7.77
N ALA A 71 11.34 -21.92 -6.59
CA ALA A 71 11.79 -23.13 -5.92
C ALA A 71 11.41 -23.22 -4.42
N GLY A 72 10.80 -22.19 -3.87
CA GLY A 72 10.46 -22.11 -2.44
C GLY A 72 11.65 -21.82 -1.54
N ALA A 73 11.37 -21.58 -0.26
CA ALA A 73 12.34 -21.10 0.73
C ALA A 73 13.50 -22.10 0.97
N ASN A 74 13.22 -23.39 1.06
CA ASN A 74 14.22 -24.42 1.34
C ASN A 74 15.25 -24.61 0.22
N ALA A 75 14.92 -24.18 -0.99
CA ALA A 75 15.79 -24.26 -2.16
C ALA A 75 16.38 -22.87 -2.56
N GLY A 76 16.35 -21.88 -1.67
CA GLY A 76 16.88 -20.54 -1.92
C GLY A 76 15.99 -19.70 -2.82
N TRP A 77 14.71 -20.02 -2.89
CA TRP A 77 13.65 -19.34 -3.64
C TRP A 77 13.68 -19.52 -5.16
N PHE A 78 14.84 -19.70 -5.79
CA PHE A 78 14.95 -19.83 -7.24
C PHE A 78 15.96 -20.88 -7.67
N ASP A 79 15.59 -21.74 -8.62
CA ASP A 79 16.45 -22.74 -9.22
C ASP A 79 17.20 -22.12 -10.43
N ALA A 80 18.50 -21.96 -10.28
CA ALA A 80 19.36 -21.39 -11.34
C ALA A 80 19.54 -22.31 -12.55
N ASN A 81 19.20 -23.60 -12.44
CA ASN A 81 19.33 -24.56 -13.53
C ASN A 81 18.09 -24.58 -14.45
N LEU A 82 16.99 -24.00 -14.02
CA LEU A 82 15.78 -23.87 -14.82
C LEU A 82 15.71 -22.51 -15.52
N ARG A 83 14.84 -22.41 -16.51
CA ARG A 83 14.49 -21.18 -17.21
C ARG A 83 12.98 -21.04 -17.26
N ASP A 84 12.51 -19.81 -17.35
CA ASP A 84 11.11 -19.44 -17.51
C ASP A 84 10.85 -19.11 -18.98
N ARG A 85 9.58 -19.15 -19.39
CA ARG A 85 9.23 -18.86 -20.78
C ARG A 85 7.94 -18.06 -20.91
N VAL A 86 7.79 -17.43 -22.04
CA VAL A 86 6.55 -16.75 -22.48
C VAL A 86 5.99 -17.53 -23.66
N ILE A 87 4.73 -17.90 -23.55
CA ILE A 87 3.99 -18.64 -24.60
C ILE A 87 2.78 -17.85 -25.07
N ILE A 88 2.34 -18.14 -26.27
CA ILE A 88 1.11 -17.62 -26.89
C ILE A 88 0.16 -18.78 -27.09
N LEU A 89 -1.07 -18.63 -26.63
CA LEU A 89 -2.18 -19.56 -26.82
C LEU A 89 -3.25 -18.91 -27.70
N GLU A 90 -3.64 -19.58 -28.78
CA GLU A 90 -4.62 -19.09 -29.76
C GLU A 90 -5.77 -20.07 -29.90
N ASP A 91 -7.00 -19.59 -29.72
CA ASP A 91 -8.25 -20.26 -30.08
C ASP A 91 -8.54 -19.95 -31.55
N ALA A 92 -8.09 -20.82 -32.45
CA ALA A 92 -8.07 -20.54 -33.87
C ALA A 92 -9.41 -20.86 -34.55
N ASP A 93 -10.22 -21.75 -34.02
CA ASP A 93 -11.53 -22.12 -34.55
C ASP A 93 -12.71 -21.50 -33.79
N GLY A 94 -12.46 -20.85 -32.66
CA GLY A 94 -13.45 -20.12 -31.87
C GLY A 94 -14.31 -21.00 -30.98
N ASP A 95 -13.84 -22.20 -30.63
CA ASP A 95 -14.58 -23.13 -29.78
C ASP A 95 -14.45 -22.85 -28.28
N GLY A 96 -13.56 -21.93 -27.91
CA GLY A 96 -13.29 -21.54 -26.51
C GLY A 96 -12.17 -22.31 -25.86
N ARG A 97 -11.43 -23.11 -26.61
CA ARG A 97 -10.17 -23.77 -26.22
C ARG A 97 -9.03 -23.31 -27.13
N HIS A 98 -7.82 -23.45 -26.69
CA HIS A 98 -6.67 -23.16 -27.54
C HIS A 98 -6.40 -24.30 -28.50
N ASP A 99 -6.10 -23.97 -29.76
CA ASP A 99 -5.69 -24.90 -30.81
C ASP A 99 -4.20 -24.82 -31.10
N LYS A 100 -3.64 -23.64 -30.89
CA LYS A 100 -2.27 -23.36 -31.25
C LYS A 100 -1.50 -22.83 -30.03
N ARG A 101 -0.32 -23.41 -29.84
CA ARG A 101 0.65 -22.99 -28.84
C ARG A 101 1.96 -22.57 -29.51
N THR A 102 2.44 -21.37 -29.22
CA THR A 102 3.72 -20.87 -29.72
C THR A 102 4.59 -20.49 -28.51
N VAL A 103 5.85 -20.89 -28.50
CA VAL A 103 6.82 -20.39 -27.54
C VAL A 103 7.47 -19.15 -28.15
N PHE A 104 7.20 -17.99 -27.54
CA PHE A 104 7.76 -16.72 -27.99
C PHE A 104 9.19 -16.51 -27.48
N TRP A 105 9.44 -16.78 -26.18
CA TRP A 105 10.72 -16.56 -25.54
C TRP A 105 10.90 -17.53 -24.38
N ASP A 106 12.11 -18.09 -24.22
CA ASP A 106 12.40 -19.16 -23.25
C ASP A 106 13.66 -18.94 -22.44
N GLN A 107 14.15 -17.69 -22.36
CA GLN A 107 15.37 -17.33 -21.63
C GLN A 107 15.06 -16.61 -20.31
N GLY A 108 13.83 -16.69 -19.80
CA GLY A 108 13.39 -16.06 -18.58
C GLY A 108 14.09 -16.60 -17.33
N ARG A 109 14.24 -15.75 -16.34
CA ARG A 109 14.65 -16.11 -14.98
C ARG A 109 13.91 -15.24 -13.99
N LYS A 110 13.30 -15.83 -12.98
CA LYS A 110 12.46 -15.10 -12.01
C LYS A 110 11.36 -14.31 -12.73
N LEU A 111 10.80 -14.87 -13.80
CA LEU A 111 9.75 -14.24 -14.58
C LEU A 111 8.47 -14.14 -13.74
N THR A 112 8.01 -12.93 -13.47
CA THR A 112 6.84 -12.69 -12.64
C THR A 112 5.68 -12.04 -13.38
N SER A 113 5.91 -11.55 -14.60
CA SER A 113 4.84 -10.93 -15.37
C SER A 113 5.19 -10.74 -16.84
N VAL A 114 4.14 -10.63 -17.66
CA VAL A 114 4.20 -10.33 -19.10
C VAL A 114 3.12 -9.31 -19.43
N GLU A 115 3.44 -8.35 -20.31
CA GLU A 115 2.50 -7.44 -20.97
C GLU A 115 2.91 -7.18 -22.41
N VAL A 116 1.93 -6.98 -23.30
CA VAL A 116 2.14 -6.75 -24.72
C VAL A 116 1.79 -5.31 -25.06
N GLY A 117 2.56 -4.70 -25.94
CA GLY A 117 2.30 -3.36 -26.43
C GLY A 117 3.54 -2.70 -27.04
N PHE A 118 3.36 -1.58 -27.71
CA PHE A 118 4.43 -0.77 -28.26
C PHE A 118 5.38 -1.55 -29.22
N GLY A 119 4.83 -2.53 -29.96
CA GLY A 119 5.58 -3.32 -30.93
C GLY A 119 6.49 -4.38 -30.30
N GLY A 120 6.14 -4.90 -29.12
CA GLY A 120 6.86 -5.99 -28.49
C GLY A 120 6.25 -6.40 -27.14
N VAL A 121 7.06 -7.04 -26.34
CA VAL A 121 6.66 -7.72 -25.10
C VAL A 121 7.47 -7.20 -23.94
N PHE A 122 6.80 -6.74 -22.90
CA PHE A 122 7.40 -6.36 -21.62
C PHE A 122 7.39 -7.57 -20.70
N VAL A 123 8.53 -7.94 -20.15
CA VAL A 123 8.64 -9.02 -19.16
C VAL A 123 9.37 -8.53 -17.92
N LEU A 124 8.82 -8.86 -16.75
CA LEU A 124 9.41 -8.54 -15.47
C LEU A 124 10.18 -9.75 -14.95
N CYS A 125 11.49 -9.64 -15.00
CA CYS A 125 12.44 -10.65 -14.54
C CYS A 125 13.43 -9.98 -13.56
N PRO A 126 13.04 -9.76 -12.29
CA PRO A 126 13.94 -9.12 -11.35
C PRO A 126 15.37 -9.72 -11.38
N PRO A 127 16.43 -8.84 -11.42
CA PRO A 127 16.38 -7.41 -11.10
C PRO A 127 16.01 -6.46 -12.25
N GLN A 128 15.39 -6.93 -13.32
CA GLN A 128 15.18 -6.15 -14.55
C GLN A 128 13.72 -6.17 -15.03
N LEU A 129 13.31 -5.04 -15.62
CA LEU A 129 12.21 -4.95 -16.58
C LEU A 129 12.84 -4.98 -17.97
N LEU A 130 12.42 -5.93 -18.79
CA LEU A 130 12.92 -6.15 -20.13
C LEU A 130 11.85 -5.83 -21.17
N PHE A 131 12.27 -5.39 -22.37
CA PHE A 131 11.44 -5.27 -23.56
C PHE A 131 12.02 -6.15 -24.66
N ILE A 132 11.20 -7.00 -25.23
CA ILE A 132 11.54 -7.92 -26.32
C ILE A 132 10.79 -7.43 -27.56
N PRO A 133 11.46 -6.84 -28.57
CA PRO A 133 10.80 -6.33 -29.76
C PRO A 133 10.29 -7.46 -30.64
N ASP A 134 9.09 -7.29 -31.20
CA ASP A 134 8.45 -8.08 -32.25
C ASP A 134 7.62 -7.13 -33.13
N THR A 135 8.32 -6.29 -33.90
CA THR A 135 7.72 -5.21 -34.67
C THR A 135 7.02 -5.70 -35.94
N ASN A 136 7.48 -6.82 -36.50
CA ASN A 136 6.92 -7.46 -37.67
C ASN A 136 5.75 -8.41 -37.32
N ARG A 137 5.57 -8.71 -36.00
CA ARG A 137 4.45 -9.50 -35.46
C ARG A 137 4.43 -10.95 -35.98
N ASP A 138 5.61 -11.55 -36.18
CA ASP A 138 5.74 -12.94 -36.63
C ASP A 138 5.88 -13.95 -35.46
N ASP A 139 5.73 -13.45 -34.21
CA ASP A 139 5.84 -14.21 -32.96
C ASP A 139 7.29 -14.71 -32.68
N ILE A 140 8.27 -14.06 -33.31
CA ILE A 140 9.70 -14.32 -33.13
C ILE A 140 10.38 -13.02 -32.68
N PRO A 141 11.14 -13.02 -31.58
CA PRO A 141 11.87 -11.81 -31.18
C PRO A 141 12.76 -11.24 -32.28
N ASP A 142 12.63 -9.95 -32.62
CA ASP A 142 13.46 -9.24 -33.60
C ASP A 142 14.93 -9.08 -33.15
N GLY A 143 15.21 -9.31 -31.86
CA GLY A 143 16.54 -9.18 -31.30
C GLY A 143 16.60 -9.57 -29.81
N PRO A 144 17.75 -9.35 -29.15
CA PRO A 144 17.88 -9.65 -27.75
C PRO A 144 17.01 -8.74 -26.88
N PRO A 145 16.57 -9.19 -25.69
CA PRO A 145 15.84 -8.36 -24.74
C PRO A 145 16.60 -7.07 -24.39
N GLN A 146 15.88 -5.96 -24.36
CA GLN A 146 16.40 -4.64 -23.99
C GLN A 146 16.09 -4.37 -22.54
N VAL A 147 17.09 -4.01 -21.72
CA VAL A 147 16.87 -3.63 -20.32
C VAL A 147 16.29 -2.23 -20.26
N LEU A 148 15.04 -2.10 -19.84
CA LEU A 148 14.36 -0.82 -19.64
C LEU A 148 14.64 -0.25 -18.25
N LEU A 149 14.48 -1.08 -17.22
CA LEU A 149 14.76 -0.76 -15.83
C LEU A 149 15.61 -1.86 -15.19
N ASN A 150 16.40 -1.48 -14.21
CA ASN A 150 17.09 -2.39 -13.32
C ASN A 150 17.02 -1.90 -11.87
N GLY A 151 17.52 -2.71 -10.93
CA GLY A 151 17.60 -2.38 -9.52
C GLY A 151 16.39 -2.85 -8.71
N PHE A 152 15.57 -3.76 -9.25
CA PHE A 152 14.62 -4.51 -8.44
C PHE A 152 15.38 -5.47 -7.52
N ALA A 153 14.96 -5.52 -6.25
CA ALA A 153 15.52 -6.45 -5.28
C ALA A 153 15.30 -7.91 -5.71
N GLU A 154 16.31 -8.74 -5.52
CA GLU A 154 16.28 -10.15 -5.94
C GLU A 154 16.90 -11.11 -4.91
N GLY A 155 17.30 -10.60 -3.74
CA GLY A 155 17.97 -11.38 -2.70
C GLY A 155 17.03 -12.34 -1.98
N VAL A 156 16.63 -12.02 -0.77
CA VAL A 156 15.77 -12.86 0.08
C VAL A 156 14.28 -12.49 -0.10
N VAL A 157 13.87 -12.14 -1.31
CA VAL A 157 12.53 -11.62 -1.57
C VAL A 157 11.44 -12.70 -1.69
N GLY A 158 11.80 -13.90 -2.18
CA GLY A 158 10.85 -14.99 -2.37
C GLY A 158 9.63 -14.55 -3.18
N HIS A 159 8.44 -14.86 -2.68
CA HIS A 159 7.16 -14.43 -3.25
C HIS A 159 6.85 -12.93 -3.05
N ASN A 160 7.67 -12.19 -2.30
CA ASN A 160 7.61 -10.72 -2.21
C ASN A 160 8.36 -10.01 -3.34
N ILE A 161 8.73 -10.73 -4.37
CA ILE A 161 9.41 -10.21 -5.55
C ILE A 161 8.52 -9.20 -6.30
N ALA A 162 9.13 -8.26 -7.02
CA ALA A 162 8.39 -7.37 -7.91
C ALA A 162 7.62 -8.17 -8.96
N ASN A 163 6.35 -7.82 -9.20
CA ASN A 163 5.44 -8.61 -10.00
C ASN A 163 4.40 -7.76 -10.72
N GLY A 164 3.61 -8.40 -11.54
CA GLY A 164 2.32 -7.94 -12.04
C GLY A 164 2.35 -6.68 -12.87
N LEU A 165 2.85 -6.74 -14.08
CA LEU A 165 2.68 -5.66 -15.06
C LEU A 165 1.21 -5.54 -15.46
N LYS A 166 0.74 -4.32 -15.67
CA LYS A 166 -0.57 -4.02 -16.26
C LYS A 166 -0.60 -2.60 -16.82
N TRP A 167 -1.15 -2.42 -18.00
CA TRP A 167 -1.39 -1.10 -18.55
C TRP A 167 -2.46 -0.37 -17.74
N GLY A 168 -2.14 0.85 -17.30
CA GLY A 168 -3.06 1.73 -16.59
C GLY A 168 -3.94 2.55 -17.51
N PRO A 169 -4.93 3.27 -16.94
CA PRO A 169 -5.85 4.11 -17.72
C PRO A 169 -5.18 5.35 -18.34
N ASP A 170 -3.94 5.60 -17.99
CA ASP A 170 -3.15 6.78 -18.34
C ASP A 170 -1.97 6.46 -19.28
N GLY A 171 -1.93 5.24 -19.82
CA GLY A 171 -0.89 4.79 -20.74
C GLY A 171 0.45 4.44 -20.09
N TRP A 172 0.54 4.45 -18.76
CA TRP A 172 1.69 3.95 -18.03
C TRP A 172 1.59 2.44 -17.80
N LEU A 173 2.72 1.78 -17.78
CA LEU A 173 2.85 0.39 -17.37
C LEU A 173 3.04 0.33 -15.85
N TYR A 174 2.06 -0.18 -15.13
CA TYR A 174 2.09 -0.34 -13.67
C TYR A 174 2.70 -1.67 -13.27
N GLY A 175 3.35 -1.69 -12.12
CA GLY A 175 3.86 -2.89 -11.47
C GLY A 175 3.77 -2.79 -9.95
N ARG A 176 3.95 -3.91 -9.28
CA ARG A 176 3.82 -4.07 -7.83
C ARG A 176 5.13 -4.48 -7.19
N HIS A 177 5.27 -4.21 -5.90
CA HIS A 177 6.48 -4.51 -5.13
C HIS A 177 6.13 -4.97 -3.72
N GLY A 178 6.80 -5.99 -3.22
CA GLY A 178 6.61 -6.51 -1.87
C GLY A 178 7.52 -5.86 -0.82
N ILE A 179 7.34 -6.25 0.46
CA ILE A 179 7.92 -5.57 1.62
C ILE A 179 9.32 -6.05 2.02
N GLN A 180 9.76 -7.24 1.57
CA GLN A 180 10.97 -7.89 2.09
C GLN A 180 12.25 -7.07 1.90
N GLU A 181 12.45 -6.47 0.75
CA GLU A 181 13.63 -5.66 0.45
C GLU A 181 13.26 -4.33 -0.22
N THR A 182 14.14 -3.35 -0.09
CA THR A 182 14.00 -2.07 -0.76
C THR A 182 14.68 -2.10 -2.12
N SER A 183 13.98 -1.65 -3.16
CA SER A 183 14.51 -1.47 -4.50
C SER A 183 14.81 0.00 -4.80
N LEU A 184 15.82 0.22 -5.64
CA LEU A 184 16.14 1.49 -6.28
C LEU A 184 16.05 1.29 -7.78
N ILE A 185 14.85 1.44 -8.34
CA ILE A 185 14.54 1.12 -9.73
C ILE A 185 14.75 2.30 -10.67
N GLY A 186 15.37 2.05 -11.79
CA GLY A 186 15.62 3.10 -12.79
C GLY A 186 16.22 2.56 -14.09
N PRO A 187 16.29 3.39 -15.14
CA PRO A 187 17.03 3.05 -16.35
C PRO A 187 18.49 2.68 -16.03
N PRO A 188 19.13 1.81 -16.82
CA PRO A 188 20.49 1.33 -16.53
C PRO A 188 21.55 2.44 -16.31
N ALA A 189 21.41 3.55 -17.02
CA ALA A 189 22.31 4.70 -16.93
C ALA A 189 21.93 5.72 -15.83
N ALA A 190 20.82 5.50 -15.10
CA ALA A 190 20.36 6.45 -14.09
C ALA A 190 21.28 6.44 -12.86
N THR A 191 21.58 7.63 -12.35
CA THR A 191 22.24 7.81 -11.04
C THR A 191 21.28 7.41 -9.91
N GLU A 192 21.79 7.19 -8.70
CA GLU A 192 20.98 6.81 -7.55
C GLU A 192 19.86 7.82 -7.29
N SER A 193 20.14 9.11 -7.39
CA SER A 193 19.14 10.19 -7.18
C SER A 193 18.04 10.26 -8.25
N GLN A 194 18.24 9.62 -9.40
CA GLN A 194 17.26 9.54 -10.49
C GLN A 194 16.42 8.26 -10.42
N ARG A 195 16.68 7.39 -9.44
CA ARG A 195 15.97 6.13 -9.26
C ARG A 195 14.79 6.28 -8.32
N ALA A 196 13.70 5.59 -8.63
CA ALA A 196 12.56 5.48 -7.73
C ALA A 196 12.87 4.49 -6.61
N LYS A 197 12.75 4.96 -5.36
CA LYS A 197 12.91 4.12 -4.16
C LYS A 197 11.57 3.53 -3.80
N ILE A 198 11.48 2.20 -3.69
CA ILE A 198 10.27 1.50 -3.31
C ILE A 198 10.57 0.33 -2.36
N ASN A 199 9.73 0.17 -1.33
CA ASN A 199 9.66 -0.99 -0.46
C ASN A 199 8.19 -1.20 -0.14
N THR A 200 7.57 -2.16 -0.77
CA THR A 200 6.13 -2.40 -0.92
C THR A 200 5.36 -1.20 -1.48
N GLY A 201 4.42 -1.47 -2.37
CA GLY A 201 3.60 -0.47 -3.04
C GLY A 201 3.47 -0.68 -4.54
N ILE A 202 3.01 0.36 -5.19
CA ILE A 202 2.75 0.40 -6.63
C ILE A 202 3.76 1.35 -7.28
N TRP A 203 4.38 0.90 -8.36
CA TRP A 203 5.24 1.70 -9.22
C TRP A 203 4.69 1.72 -10.64
N ARG A 204 5.14 2.67 -11.47
CA ARG A 204 4.78 2.72 -12.89
C ARG A 204 5.95 3.16 -13.76
N TYR A 205 5.95 2.72 -15.01
CA TYR A 205 6.92 3.05 -16.04
C TYR A 205 6.24 3.60 -17.30
N HIS A 206 6.76 4.70 -17.85
CA HIS A 206 6.28 5.26 -19.11
C HIS A 206 7.20 4.86 -20.26
N PRO A 207 6.73 4.08 -21.24
CA PRO A 207 7.60 3.52 -22.28
C PRO A 207 8.21 4.58 -23.21
N VAL A 208 7.47 5.65 -23.49
CA VAL A 208 7.89 6.75 -24.36
C VAL A 208 8.90 7.66 -23.68
N HIS A 209 8.55 8.17 -22.50
CA HIS A 209 9.37 9.09 -21.72
C HIS A 209 10.48 8.38 -20.94
N ARG A 210 10.45 7.05 -20.90
CA ARG A 210 11.41 6.19 -20.18
C ARG A 210 11.59 6.58 -18.71
N LYS A 211 10.46 6.92 -18.07
CA LYS A 211 10.42 7.35 -16.67
C LYS A 211 9.81 6.28 -15.79
N VAL A 212 10.30 6.21 -14.57
CA VAL A 212 9.78 5.35 -13.54
C VAL A 212 9.54 6.16 -12.28
N GLU A 213 8.44 5.86 -11.58
CA GLU A 213 8.13 6.47 -10.28
C GLU A 213 7.36 5.51 -9.39
N ALA A 214 7.44 5.74 -8.06
CA ALA A 214 6.56 5.11 -7.10
C ALA A 214 5.25 5.90 -7.04
N VAL A 215 4.13 5.21 -7.24
CA VAL A 215 2.78 5.80 -7.22
C VAL A 215 2.22 5.83 -5.81
N MET A 216 2.34 4.72 -5.10
CA MET A 216 1.83 4.54 -3.75
C MET A 216 2.80 3.67 -2.95
N HIS A 217 2.99 4.00 -1.67
CA HIS A 217 3.82 3.23 -0.75
C HIS A 217 2.97 2.57 0.34
N GLY A 218 3.40 1.40 0.80
CA GLY A 218 2.76 0.67 1.89
C GLY A 218 2.22 -0.68 1.46
N MET A 219 1.35 -1.29 2.28
CA MET A 219 0.86 -2.67 2.17
C MET A 219 1.90 -3.71 2.59
N THR A 220 1.82 -4.93 2.05
CA THR A 220 2.77 -6.02 2.34
C THR A 220 3.27 -6.65 1.04
N ASN A 221 2.35 -7.24 0.29
CA ASN A 221 2.66 -8.01 -0.91
C ASN A 221 1.44 -8.02 -1.83
N SER A 222 1.46 -7.17 -2.85
CA SER A 222 0.35 -7.04 -3.79
C SER A 222 0.53 -7.98 -4.99
N TRP A 223 -0.50 -8.75 -5.32
CA TRP A 223 -0.55 -9.67 -6.47
C TRP A 223 -1.78 -9.43 -7.36
N GLY A 224 -2.37 -8.25 -7.32
CA GLY A 224 -3.49 -7.88 -8.19
C GLY A 224 -3.69 -6.38 -8.27
N PHE A 225 -4.01 -5.87 -9.45
CA PHE A 225 -4.26 -4.47 -9.74
C PHE A 225 -5.24 -4.37 -10.90
N ASP A 226 -6.24 -3.53 -10.75
CA ASP A 226 -7.16 -3.19 -11.83
C ASP A 226 -7.73 -1.78 -11.64
N TYR A 227 -8.50 -1.29 -12.62
CA TYR A 227 -9.17 0.00 -12.55
C TYR A 227 -10.60 -0.08 -13.11
N ASP A 228 -11.46 0.79 -12.58
CA ASP A 228 -12.86 0.86 -12.98
C ASP A 228 -13.06 1.64 -14.30
N GLN A 229 -14.33 1.81 -14.71
CA GLN A 229 -14.70 2.52 -15.94
C GLN A 229 -14.34 4.02 -15.93
N HIS A 230 -14.05 4.59 -14.78
CA HIS A 230 -13.65 5.98 -14.58
C HIS A 230 -12.14 6.13 -14.42
N GLY A 231 -11.41 5.00 -14.46
CA GLY A 231 -9.97 4.96 -14.26
C GLY A 231 -9.56 5.04 -12.79
N GLU A 232 -10.48 4.82 -11.85
CA GLU A 232 -10.12 4.67 -10.44
C GLU A 232 -9.41 3.35 -10.22
N MET A 233 -8.21 3.43 -9.66
CA MET A 233 -7.30 2.30 -9.55
C MET A 233 -7.42 1.60 -8.20
N PHE A 234 -7.40 0.28 -8.21
CA PHE A 234 -7.42 -0.54 -7.00
C PHE A 234 -6.36 -1.62 -7.06
N CYS A 235 -5.87 -2.02 -5.89
CA CYS A 235 -4.97 -3.16 -5.77
C CYS A 235 -5.37 -4.06 -4.61
N ILE A 236 -5.07 -5.35 -4.77
CA ILE A 236 -5.20 -6.30 -3.66
C ILE A 236 -3.87 -6.43 -2.92
N ASN A 237 -3.93 -6.98 -1.73
CA ASN A 237 -2.78 -7.24 -0.89
C ASN A 237 -3.02 -8.48 -0.04
N THR A 238 -1.94 -9.11 0.41
CA THR A 238 -1.98 -10.20 1.36
C THR A 238 -1.69 -9.70 2.77
N VAL A 239 -2.30 -10.33 3.78
CA VAL A 239 -2.08 -10.26 5.22
C VAL A 239 -2.83 -9.11 5.92
N ILE A 240 -2.51 -7.84 5.72
CA ILE A 240 -3.01 -6.73 6.57
C ILE A 240 -4.33 -6.09 6.09
N GLY A 241 -4.88 -6.59 5.03
CA GLY A 241 -6.07 -6.09 4.35
C GLY A 241 -6.01 -6.52 2.90
N HIS A 242 -7.14 -6.62 2.23
CA HIS A 242 -7.14 -7.22 0.90
C HIS A 242 -7.38 -6.21 -0.23
N LEU A 243 -8.09 -5.10 -0.03
CA LEU A 243 -8.42 -4.17 -1.11
C LEU A 243 -8.09 -2.72 -0.76
N TRP A 244 -7.36 -2.05 -1.64
CA TRP A 244 -6.80 -0.71 -1.45
C TRP A 244 -7.10 0.17 -2.66
N HIS A 245 -7.56 1.42 -2.39
CA HIS A 245 -7.69 2.45 -3.42
C HIS A 245 -6.32 3.07 -3.70
N VAL A 246 -5.90 3.10 -4.95
CA VAL A 246 -4.57 3.58 -5.38
C VAL A 246 -4.68 5.03 -5.81
N VAL A 247 -4.19 5.92 -4.96
CA VAL A 247 -4.11 7.36 -5.24
C VAL A 247 -2.63 7.77 -5.29
N PRO A 248 -2.18 8.52 -6.33
CA PRO A 248 -0.80 8.96 -6.43
C PRO A 248 -0.33 9.74 -5.18
N GLY A 249 0.83 9.36 -4.65
CA GLY A 249 1.41 9.95 -3.44
C GLY A 249 0.87 9.39 -2.13
N ALA A 250 -0.08 8.46 -2.15
CA ALA A 250 -0.64 7.87 -0.94
C ALA A 250 0.39 7.02 -0.18
N ARG A 251 0.24 7.03 1.16
CA ARG A 251 1.04 6.25 2.10
C ARG A 251 0.11 5.40 2.95
N THR A 252 0.18 4.09 2.76
CA THR A 252 -0.76 3.14 3.36
C THR A 252 -0.12 2.35 4.49
N GLU A 253 -0.97 1.75 5.34
CA GLU A 253 -0.50 0.83 6.38
C GLU A 253 0.40 -0.24 5.77
N ARG A 254 1.35 -0.72 6.58
CA ARG A 254 2.30 -1.76 6.20
C ARG A 254 2.45 -2.77 7.32
N MET A 255 2.76 -4.00 6.98
CA MET A 255 2.84 -5.09 7.94
C MET A 255 3.93 -4.87 8.98
N TYR A 256 5.08 -4.32 8.58
CA TYR A 256 6.20 -3.98 9.44
C TYR A 256 7.09 -2.89 8.84
N GLY A 257 8.04 -2.42 9.62
CA GLY A 257 8.94 -1.33 9.23
C GLY A 257 8.26 0.04 9.32
N ILE A 258 8.97 1.06 8.86
CA ILE A 258 8.52 2.45 8.85
C ILE A 258 8.46 2.97 7.43
N ASP A 259 7.60 3.94 7.17
CA ASP A 259 7.54 4.64 5.89
C ASP A 259 8.83 5.45 5.64
N PHE A 260 9.15 5.68 4.37
CA PHE A 260 10.31 6.50 3.99
C PHE A 260 10.15 7.97 4.35
N ASN A 261 8.91 8.46 4.46
CA ASN A 261 8.62 9.81 4.93
C ASN A 261 8.43 9.78 6.47
N PRO A 262 9.39 10.34 7.25
CA PRO A 262 9.29 10.37 8.72
C PRO A 262 8.12 11.22 9.23
N HIS A 263 7.50 12.00 8.35
CA HIS A 263 6.35 12.85 8.66
C HIS A 263 5.02 12.28 8.17
N ALA A 264 4.99 11.06 7.63
CA ALA A 264 3.77 10.28 7.44
C ALA A 264 3.30 9.74 8.79
N TYR A 265 2.74 10.62 9.61
CA TYR A 265 2.37 10.31 11.00
C TYR A 265 1.21 9.33 11.12
N GLN A 266 0.32 9.33 10.13
CA GLN A 266 -0.76 8.36 9.98
C GLN A 266 -0.66 7.75 8.59
N LEU A 267 -1.04 6.48 8.50
CA LEU A 267 -1.05 5.72 7.27
C LEU A 267 -2.50 5.36 6.90
N ILE A 268 -2.77 5.37 5.59
CA ILE A 268 -4.10 5.11 5.04
C ILE A 268 -4.43 3.63 5.19
N LYS A 269 -5.61 3.32 5.69
CA LYS A 269 -6.14 1.96 5.82
C LYS A 269 -6.73 1.47 4.49
N GLN A 270 -6.92 0.15 4.38
CA GLN A 270 -7.63 -0.45 3.24
C GLN A 270 -9.00 0.19 3.01
N CYS A 271 -9.49 0.15 1.77
CA CYS A 271 -10.84 0.63 1.45
C CYS A 271 -11.94 -0.37 1.79
N ALA A 272 -11.64 -1.67 1.90
CA ALA A 272 -12.61 -2.64 2.39
C ALA A 272 -12.97 -2.38 3.87
N ASP A 273 -14.25 -2.56 4.22
CA ASP A 273 -14.74 -2.42 5.60
C ASP A 273 -14.68 -3.73 6.39
N HIS A 274 -14.15 -4.79 5.79
CA HIS A 274 -14.04 -6.15 6.32
C HIS A 274 -12.71 -6.78 5.94
N VAL A 275 -12.49 -8.02 6.42
CA VAL A 275 -11.40 -8.91 6.03
C VAL A 275 -11.97 -10.31 5.78
N HIS A 276 -11.28 -11.11 4.96
CA HIS A 276 -11.73 -12.45 4.57
C HIS A 276 -11.21 -13.58 5.48
N TRP A 277 -10.82 -13.27 6.70
CA TRP A 277 -10.29 -14.26 7.66
C TRP A 277 -10.62 -13.88 9.11
N ASP A 278 -10.53 -14.86 9.99
CA ASP A 278 -10.53 -14.63 11.43
C ASP A 278 -9.20 -14.04 11.88
N THR A 279 -9.19 -12.79 12.29
CA THR A 279 -7.97 -12.08 12.72
C THR A 279 -7.34 -12.65 14.00
N GLY A 280 -8.03 -13.52 14.72
CA GLY A 280 -7.52 -14.27 15.87
C GLY A 280 -6.76 -15.54 15.48
N GLU A 281 -6.89 -15.99 14.24
CA GLU A 281 -6.24 -17.20 13.74
C GLU A 281 -4.77 -16.93 13.40
N LEU A 282 -3.88 -17.78 13.90
CA LEU A 282 -2.45 -17.61 13.69
C LEU A 282 -2.03 -18.18 12.32
N TRP A 283 -1.04 -17.54 11.69
CA TRP A 283 -0.50 -17.91 10.40
C TRP A 283 -0.26 -19.43 10.22
N HIS A 284 0.45 -20.05 11.15
CA HIS A 284 0.75 -21.47 11.09
C HIS A 284 -0.46 -22.40 11.23
N GLN A 285 -1.60 -21.88 11.64
CA GLN A 285 -2.88 -22.61 11.70
C GLN A 285 -3.55 -22.58 10.33
N VAL A 286 -3.57 -21.41 9.67
CA VAL A 286 -4.13 -21.24 8.33
C VAL A 286 -3.43 -22.13 7.30
N GLN A 287 -2.11 -22.31 7.40
CA GLN A 287 -1.33 -23.22 6.54
C GLN A 287 -1.78 -24.70 6.63
N LYS A 288 -2.33 -25.10 7.76
CA LYS A 288 -2.80 -26.49 7.96
C LYS A 288 -4.26 -26.70 7.53
N GLY A 289 -4.93 -25.63 7.17
CA GLY A 289 -6.32 -25.57 6.79
C GLY A 289 -7.04 -24.42 7.51
N ILE A 290 -7.93 -23.74 6.81
CA ILE A 290 -8.70 -22.63 7.36
C ILE A 290 -9.75 -23.12 8.37
N SER A 291 -9.97 -22.35 9.42
CA SER A 291 -11.05 -22.60 10.38
C SER A 291 -12.42 -22.35 9.74
N SER A 292 -13.47 -22.87 10.38
CA SER A 292 -14.84 -22.58 9.94
C SER A 292 -15.20 -21.09 10.01
N THR A 293 -14.59 -20.34 10.93
CA THR A 293 -14.74 -18.88 11.06
C THR A 293 -14.09 -18.15 9.89
N THR A 294 -12.86 -18.54 9.54
CA THR A 294 -12.16 -18.00 8.36
C THR A 294 -12.86 -18.39 7.06
N ASP A 295 -13.35 -19.63 6.96
CA ASP A 295 -14.13 -20.07 5.79
C ASP A 295 -15.39 -19.22 5.61
N ALA A 296 -16.12 -18.97 6.69
CA ALA A 296 -17.34 -18.13 6.67
C ALA A 296 -17.02 -16.64 6.40
N ALA A 297 -15.84 -16.16 6.74
CA ALA A 297 -15.42 -14.78 6.51
C ALA A 297 -14.94 -14.50 5.07
N GLY A 298 -14.71 -15.54 4.24
CA GLY A 298 -14.25 -15.39 2.86
C GLY A 298 -13.02 -16.21 2.50
N GLY A 299 -12.52 -17.06 3.41
CA GLY A 299 -11.60 -18.16 3.07
C GLY A 299 -10.12 -17.89 3.28
N GLY A 300 -9.69 -16.75 3.80
CA GLY A 300 -8.30 -16.52 4.16
C GLY A 300 -7.72 -15.20 3.64
N HIS A 301 -6.45 -14.95 3.93
CA HIS A 301 -5.78 -13.68 3.64
C HIS A 301 -4.85 -13.70 2.41
N ALA A 302 -4.70 -14.85 1.74
CA ALA A 302 -3.81 -14.98 0.58
C ALA A 302 -4.56 -14.65 -0.72
N HIS A 303 -4.73 -13.37 -0.98
CA HIS A 303 -5.39 -12.88 -2.20
C HIS A 303 -4.38 -12.67 -3.34
N SER A 304 -4.80 -13.05 -4.55
CA SER A 304 -4.09 -12.87 -5.80
C SER A 304 -5.05 -12.52 -6.92
N GLY A 305 -4.55 -11.91 -7.98
CA GLY A 305 -5.37 -11.43 -9.08
C GLY A 305 -6.44 -10.42 -8.64
N LEU A 306 -6.71 -9.43 -9.43
CA LEU A 306 -7.81 -8.49 -9.24
C LEU A 306 -8.42 -8.17 -10.58
N LEU A 307 -9.72 -8.34 -10.68
CA LEU A 307 -10.53 -7.92 -11.81
C LEU A 307 -11.70 -7.08 -11.34
N ILE A 308 -11.81 -5.86 -11.81
CA ILE A 308 -13.06 -5.09 -11.78
C ILE A 308 -13.79 -5.39 -13.06
N TYR A 309 -14.75 -6.33 -13.02
CA TYR A 309 -15.36 -6.81 -14.23
C TYR A 309 -16.22 -5.74 -14.92
N GLN A 310 -15.88 -5.41 -16.15
CA GLN A 310 -16.53 -4.41 -17.00
C GLN A 310 -16.78 -4.95 -18.42
N GLY A 311 -16.77 -6.27 -18.58
CA GLY A 311 -17.09 -6.95 -19.84
C GLY A 311 -18.59 -6.92 -20.15
N ASP A 312 -18.94 -7.41 -21.31
CA ASP A 312 -20.31 -7.44 -21.83
C ASP A 312 -20.96 -8.83 -21.79
N ASN A 313 -20.20 -9.89 -21.46
CA ASN A 313 -20.73 -11.25 -21.34
C ASN A 313 -21.56 -11.46 -20.07
N TRP A 314 -21.07 -10.99 -18.91
CA TRP A 314 -21.76 -11.22 -17.63
C TRP A 314 -22.97 -10.30 -17.46
N PRO A 315 -24.03 -10.73 -16.73
CA PRO A 315 -25.19 -9.91 -16.41
C PRO A 315 -24.80 -8.63 -15.65
N LYS A 316 -25.64 -7.60 -15.74
CA LYS A 316 -25.36 -6.27 -15.17
C LYS A 316 -25.10 -6.30 -13.67
N GLU A 317 -25.75 -7.18 -12.91
CA GLU A 317 -25.61 -7.34 -11.46
C GLU A 317 -24.22 -7.82 -11.02
N TYR A 318 -23.43 -8.37 -11.94
CA TYR A 318 -22.05 -8.82 -11.70
C TYR A 318 -21.00 -7.83 -12.20
N ARG A 319 -21.42 -6.74 -12.88
CA ARG A 319 -20.49 -5.75 -13.44
C ARG A 319 -20.07 -4.73 -12.37
N HIS A 320 -18.91 -4.14 -12.56
CA HIS A 320 -18.33 -3.09 -11.70
C HIS A 320 -18.06 -3.54 -10.25
N LYS A 321 -17.95 -4.83 -10.02
CA LYS A 321 -17.52 -5.43 -8.75
C LYS A 321 -16.08 -5.90 -8.87
N ALA A 322 -15.39 -5.91 -7.73
CA ALA A 322 -14.04 -6.46 -7.62
C ALA A 322 -14.10 -7.96 -7.36
N TYR A 323 -13.39 -8.72 -8.17
CA TYR A 323 -13.22 -10.16 -8.04
C TYR A 323 -11.77 -10.48 -7.74
N THR A 324 -11.52 -11.22 -6.67
CA THR A 324 -10.18 -11.60 -6.22
C THR A 324 -10.09 -13.09 -5.98
N LEU A 325 -9.00 -13.70 -6.41
CA LEU A 325 -8.69 -15.09 -6.10
C LEU A 325 -8.21 -15.20 -4.66
N ASN A 326 -8.61 -16.26 -3.96
CA ASN A 326 -8.18 -16.56 -2.62
C ASN A 326 -7.59 -17.98 -2.57
N MET A 327 -6.27 -18.06 -2.39
CA MET A 327 -5.54 -19.34 -2.45
C MET A 327 -5.95 -20.29 -1.33
N HIS A 328 -6.05 -19.77 -0.08
CA HIS A 328 -6.40 -20.60 1.10
C HIS A 328 -7.80 -21.18 0.96
N GLY A 329 -8.76 -20.31 0.59
CA GLY A 329 -10.16 -20.70 0.45
C GLY A 329 -10.50 -21.34 -0.89
N ARG A 330 -9.58 -21.39 -1.84
CA ARG A 330 -9.80 -21.94 -3.18
C ARG A 330 -11.07 -21.40 -3.80
N ARG A 331 -11.17 -20.05 -3.88
CA ARG A 331 -12.39 -19.37 -4.29
C ARG A 331 -12.11 -18.06 -5.02
N ILE A 332 -13.15 -17.50 -5.56
CA ILE A 332 -13.20 -16.12 -6.02
C ILE A 332 -14.07 -15.33 -5.06
N ASN A 333 -13.46 -14.42 -4.28
CA ASN A 333 -14.21 -13.46 -3.49
C ASN A 333 -14.78 -12.37 -4.38
N CYS A 334 -15.87 -11.74 -3.93
CA CYS A 334 -16.55 -10.67 -4.63
C CYS A 334 -16.79 -9.51 -3.67
N ASP A 335 -16.35 -8.31 -4.06
CA ASP A 335 -16.58 -7.08 -3.32
C ASP A 335 -17.28 -6.04 -4.18
N ARG A 336 -18.25 -5.35 -3.58
CA ARG A 336 -18.94 -4.22 -4.19
C ARG A 336 -18.26 -2.92 -3.76
N ILE A 337 -17.65 -2.24 -4.73
CA ILE A 337 -16.98 -0.95 -4.51
C ILE A 337 -18.02 0.17 -4.65
N GLU A 338 -18.17 0.98 -3.61
CA GLU A 338 -19.12 2.09 -3.55
C GLU A 338 -18.39 3.40 -3.21
N PRO A 339 -18.80 4.55 -3.80
CA PRO A 339 -18.34 5.85 -3.33
C PRO A 339 -18.68 6.06 -1.85
N TYR A 340 -17.74 6.56 -1.09
CA TYR A 340 -17.90 6.84 0.34
C TYR A 340 -17.05 8.04 0.76
N LEU A 341 -17.68 9.11 1.23
CA LEU A 341 -17.04 10.37 1.58
C LEU A 341 -16.17 10.91 0.43
N ALA A 342 -14.85 11.00 0.63
CA ALA A 342 -13.92 11.47 -0.40
C ALA A 342 -13.28 10.34 -1.23
N GLY A 343 -13.62 9.08 -0.98
CA GLY A 343 -13.05 7.93 -1.68
C GLY A 343 -14.06 6.81 -1.89
N PHE A 344 -13.66 5.59 -1.54
CA PHE A 344 -14.47 4.39 -1.75
C PHE A 344 -14.49 3.49 -0.51
N VAL A 345 -15.55 2.71 -0.40
CA VAL A 345 -15.65 1.56 0.50
C VAL A 345 -15.97 0.30 -0.31
N ALA A 346 -15.27 -0.79 -0.02
CA ALA A 346 -15.60 -2.10 -0.57
C ALA A 346 -16.30 -2.94 0.48
N LYS A 347 -17.43 -3.53 0.08
CA LYS A 347 -18.31 -4.36 0.92
C LYS A 347 -18.36 -5.78 0.40
N HIS A 348 -18.21 -6.74 1.30
CA HIS A 348 -18.27 -8.15 0.96
C HIS A 348 -19.60 -8.54 0.36
N GLU A 349 -19.55 -9.21 -0.78
CA GLU A 349 -20.68 -9.88 -1.42
C GLU A 349 -20.50 -11.41 -1.25
N PRO A 350 -21.52 -12.23 -1.51
CA PRO A 350 -21.32 -13.68 -1.53
C PRO A 350 -20.17 -14.09 -2.45
N ASP A 351 -19.33 -15.01 -1.98
CA ASP A 351 -18.24 -15.56 -2.77
C ASP A 351 -18.75 -16.04 -4.14
N PHE A 352 -18.05 -15.62 -5.19
CA PHE A 352 -18.51 -15.86 -6.55
C PHE A 352 -18.32 -17.31 -7.00
N ALA A 353 -17.19 -17.92 -6.64
CA ALA A 353 -16.89 -19.30 -7.04
C ALA A 353 -16.12 -20.05 -5.96
N HIS A 354 -16.33 -21.37 -5.88
CA HIS A 354 -15.55 -22.28 -5.04
C HIS A 354 -15.04 -23.44 -5.89
N PHE A 355 -13.75 -23.75 -5.75
CA PHE A 355 -13.09 -24.84 -6.44
C PHE A 355 -12.87 -26.02 -5.50
N ALA A 356 -13.29 -27.22 -5.93
CA ALA A 356 -13.16 -28.44 -5.14
C ALA A 356 -11.74 -29.03 -5.14
N ASP A 357 -10.94 -28.68 -6.16
CA ASP A 357 -9.56 -29.15 -6.29
C ASP A 357 -8.68 -28.62 -5.16
N PRO A 358 -8.08 -29.48 -4.32
CA PRO A 358 -7.14 -29.04 -3.30
C PRO A 358 -5.88 -28.39 -3.87
N TRP A 359 -5.58 -28.63 -5.14
CA TRP A 359 -4.44 -28.07 -5.86
C TRP A 359 -4.72 -26.73 -6.52
N PHE A 360 -5.97 -26.25 -6.52
CA PHE A 360 -6.29 -24.96 -7.12
C PHE A 360 -5.56 -23.83 -6.40
N ARG A 361 -4.71 -23.13 -7.13
CA ARG A 361 -3.96 -21.93 -6.70
C ARG A 361 -4.13 -20.84 -7.75
N GLY A 362 -5.33 -20.28 -7.81
CA GLY A 362 -5.59 -19.17 -8.70
C GLY A 362 -4.63 -18.01 -8.45
N ILE A 363 -3.93 -17.54 -9.48
CA ILE A 363 -2.89 -16.52 -9.36
C ILE A 363 -3.21 -15.22 -10.10
N ASP A 364 -3.89 -15.31 -11.24
CA ASP A 364 -4.28 -14.14 -12.02
C ASP A 364 -5.64 -14.35 -12.69
N LEU A 365 -6.39 -13.27 -12.94
CA LEU A 365 -7.65 -13.30 -13.66
C LEU A 365 -7.85 -12.01 -14.47
N ILE A 366 -8.27 -12.16 -15.73
CA ILE A 366 -8.47 -11.05 -16.66
C ILE A 366 -9.73 -11.25 -17.52
N ALA A 367 -10.36 -10.16 -17.95
CA ALA A 367 -11.42 -10.22 -18.96
C ALA A 367 -10.81 -10.31 -20.36
N GLY A 368 -11.36 -11.18 -21.18
CA GLY A 368 -10.93 -11.39 -22.55
C GLY A 368 -11.74 -10.61 -23.60
N PRO A 369 -11.34 -10.75 -24.87
CA PRO A 369 -11.99 -10.06 -26.01
C PRO A 369 -13.46 -10.46 -26.21
N ASP A 370 -13.84 -11.63 -25.75
CA ASP A 370 -15.22 -12.16 -25.81
C ASP A 370 -16.07 -11.82 -24.57
N GLY A 371 -15.52 -11.01 -23.66
CA GLY A 371 -16.16 -10.66 -22.40
C GLY A 371 -16.11 -11.76 -21.34
N GLY A 372 -15.62 -12.96 -21.66
CA GLY A 372 -15.34 -14.01 -20.67
C GLY A 372 -14.18 -13.66 -19.76
N VAL A 373 -14.07 -14.32 -18.62
CA VAL A 373 -12.97 -14.16 -17.68
C VAL A 373 -12.04 -15.36 -17.74
N TYR A 374 -10.75 -15.10 -17.91
CA TYR A 374 -9.71 -16.13 -17.95
C TYR A 374 -8.97 -16.13 -16.63
N ILE A 375 -8.80 -17.32 -16.05
CA ILE A 375 -8.22 -17.55 -14.72
C ILE A 375 -7.00 -18.43 -14.88
N ALA A 376 -5.85 -17.92 -14.45
CA ALA A 376 -4.62 -18.69 -14.36
C ALA A 376 -4.58 -19.43 -13.02
N ASP A 377 -4.44 -20.75 -13.09
CA ASP A 377 -4.27 -21.64 -11.94
C ASP A 377 -2.84 -22.20 -11.95
N TRP A 378 -2.04 -21.78 -10.96
CA TRP A 378 -0.68 -22.28 -10.75
C TRP A 378 -0.64 -23.79 -10.52
N SER A 379 -1.68 -24.35 -9.90
CA SER A 379 -1.88 -25.77 -9.62
C SER A 379 -0.74 -26.39 -8.81
N ASP A 380 -0.79 -26.19 -7.50
CA ASP A 380 0.19 -26.73 -6.54
C ASP A 380 -0.51 -27.13 -5.24
N THR A 381 0.09 -28.01 -4.46
CA THR A 381 -0.37 -28.31 -3.09
C THR A 381 0.07 -27.27 -2.11
N GLY A 382 1.21 -26.66 -2.38
CA GLY A 382 1.85 -25.67 -1.55
C GLY A 382 1.25 -24.27 -1.63
N GLU A 383 1.75 -23.43 -0.75
CA GLU A 383 1.50 -21.99 -0.71
C GLU A 383 2.84 -21.25 -0.67
N CYS A 384 2.77 -19.93 -0.73
CA CYS A 384 3.94 -19.06 -0.77
C CYS A 384 4.96 -19.24 0.38
N HIS A 385 4.60 -19.88 1.47
CA HIS A 385 5.50 -20.16 2.60
C HIS A 385 5.78 -21.65 2.81
N ASP A 386 5.37 -22.49 1.89
CA ASP A 386 5.60 -23.92 2.01
C ASP A 386 7.06 -24.29 1.83
N HIS A 387 7.42 -25.32 2.56
CA HIS A 387 8.75 -25.93 2.53
C HIS A 387 8.76 -27.29 1.82
N ASP A 388 7.64 -27.65 1.19
CA ASP A 388 7.42 -28.97 0.62
C ASP A 388 7.93 -29.11 -0.82
N GLY A 389 8.27 -28.01 -1.47
CA GLY A 389 8.73 -27.97 -2.85
C GLY A 389 7.72 -27.27 -3.77
N VAL A 390 7.89 -27.43 -5.06
CA VAL A 390 7.05 -26.82 -6.10
C VAL A 390 6.70 -27.85 -7.16
N HIS A 391 5.44 -27.89 -7.55
CA HIS A 391 4.97 -28.70 -8.68
C HIS A 391 5.05 -27.89 -9.97
N ARG A 392 5.85 -28.34 -10.94
CA ARG A 392 6.15 -27.61 -12.18
C ARG A 392 5.57 -28.22 -13.45
N THR A 393 4.89 -29.36 -13.33
CA THR A 393 4.39 -30.11 -14.49
C THR A 393 2.89 -29.97 -14.69
N SER A 394 2.20 -29.18 -13.84
CA SER A 394 0.79 -28.80 -14.03
C SER A 394 0.62 -27.30 -14.14
N GLY A 395 -0.55 -26.88 -14.58
CA GLY A 395 -0.98 -25.50 -14.73
C GLY A 395 -2.16 -25.42 -15.66
N ARG A 396 -3.09 -24.53 -15.40
CA ARG A 396 -4.33 -24.44 -16.16
C ARG A 396 -4.73 -23.00 -16.40
N ILE A 397 -5.41 -22.79 -17.49
CA ILE A 397 -6.17 -21.59 -17.77
C ILE A 397 -7.63 -22.00 -17.91
N TYR A 398 -8.46 -21.51 -17.01
CA TYR A 398 -9.91 -21.69 -17.10
C TYR A 398 -10.57 -20.49 -17.73
N LYS A 399 -11.67 -20.72 -18.46
CA LYS A 399 -12.52 -19.69 -19.03
C LYS A 399 -13.88 -19.73 -18.34
N LEU A 400 -14.29 -18.59 -17.77
CA LEU A 400 -15.52 -18.41 -17.03
C LEU A 400 -16.46 -17.49 -17.81
N THR A 401 -17.64 -17.97 -18.18
CA THR A 401 -18.61 -17.24 -19.01
C THR A 401 -20.02 -17.33 -18.42
N TYR A 402 -20.89 -16.41 -18.83
CA TYR A 402 -22.33 -16.52 -18.57
C TYR A 402 -23.03 -17.02 -19.81
N GLY A 403 -23.68 -18.18 -19.69
CA GLY A 403 -24.25 -18.90 -20.86
C GLY A 403 -23.17 -19.37 -21.84
N LYS A 404 -23.60 -19.68 -23.07
CA LYS A 404 -22.64 -20.08 -24.10
C LYS A 404 -21.71 -18.92 -24.45
N PRO A 405 -20.40 -19.13 -24.47
CA PRO A 405 -19.47 -18.09 -24.89
C PRO A 405 -19.77 -17.63 -26.31
N THR A 406 -19.74 -16.33 -26.54
CA THR A 406 -19.74 -15.79 -27.90
C THR A 406 -18.39 -16.14 -28.50
N PRO A 407 -18.33 -16.72 -29.69
CA PRO A 407 -17.08 -16.98 -30.38
C PRO A 407 -16.26 -15.69 -30.43
N THR A 408 -14.99 -15.78 -30.09
CA THR A 408 -14.07 -14.64 -30.11
C THR A 408 -14.05 -14.08 -31.53
N GLN A 409 -14.53 -12.85 -31.73
CA GLN A 409 -14.30 -12.19 -33.01
C GLN A 409 -12.81 -12.00 -33.16
N ARG A 410 -12.22 -12.53 -34.22
CA ARG A 410 -10.83 -12.26 -34.56
C ARG A 410 -10.69 -10.77 -34.87
N VAL A 411 -10.14 -10.04 -33.96
CA VAL A 411 -9.88 -8.61 -34.07
C VAL A 411 -8.39 -8.43 -34.26
N ASP A 412 -7.97 -7.73 -35.31
CA ASP A 412 -6.60 -7.22 -35.41
C ASP A 412 -6.69 -5.69 -35.28
N LEU A 413 -6.55 -5.20 -34.05
CA LEU A 413 -6.68 -3.76 -33.75
C LEU A 413 -5.60 -2.95 -34.46
N ARG A 414 -4.42 -3.52 -34.69
CA ARG A 414 -3.34 -2.85 -35.41
C ARG A 414 -3.60 -2.73 -36.90
N ALA A 415 -4.42 -3.58 -37.51
CA ALA A 415 -4.85 -3.47 -38.89
C ALA A 415 -6.02 -2.51 -39.10
N MET A 416 -6.72 -2.10 -38.02
CA MET A 416 -7.90 -1.25 -38.12
C MET A 416 -7.54 0.20 -38.50
N PRO A 417 -8.41 0.90 -39.27
CA PRO A 417 -8.35 2.33 -39.47
C PRO A 417 -8.41 3.09 -38.14
N LEU A 418 -7.79 4.28 -38.11
CA LEU A 418 -7.72 5.10 -36.88
C LEU A 418 -9.10 5.50 -36.32
N LEU A 419 -10.06 5.76 -37.21
CA LEU A 419 -11.42 6.13 -36.80
C LEU A 419 -12.17 4.92 -36.21
N ASP A 420 -11.99 3.74 -36.76
CA ASP A 420 -12.63 2.51 -36.25
C ASP A 420 -12.06 2.16 -34.85
N LEU A 421 -10.77 2.39 -34.62
CA LEU A 421 -10.16 2.26 -33.29
C LEU A 421 -10.73 3.29 -32.30
N ALA A 422 -10.93 4.52 -32.73
CA ALA A 422 -11.53 5.57 -31.88
C ALA A 422 -12.97 5.21 -31.48
N ASP A 423 -13.75 4.61 -32.38
CA ASP A 423 -15.12 4.14 -32.09
C ASP A 423 -15.12 3.06 -30.99
N LEU A 424 -14.07 2.23 -30.92
CA LEU A 424 -13.93 1.21 -29.86
C LEU A 424 -13.75 1.79 -28.46
N LEU A 425 -13.35 3.07 -28.32
CA LEU A 425 -13.27 3.73 -27.00
C LEU A 425 -14.66 3.86 -26.35
N ALA A 426 -15.73 3.84 -27.15
CA ALA A 426 -17.12 3.80 -26.67
C ALA A 426 -17.69 2.38 -26.48
N SER A 427 -16.87 1.33 -26.69
CA SER A 427 -17.31 -0.07 -26.57
C SER A 427 -17.82 -0.40 -25.18
N GLY A 428 -18.86 -1.22 -25.07
CA GLY A 428 -19.31 -1.82 -23.82
C GLY A 428 -18.36 -2.90 -23.30
N ASN A 429 -17.45 -3.42 -24.15
CA ASN A 429 -16.42 -4.38 -23.77
C ASN A 429 -15.12 -3.64 -23.39
N THR A 430 -14.76 -3.71 -22.13
CA THR A 430 -13.60 -2.98 -21.60
C THR A 430 -12.28 -3.46 -22.16
N TRP A 431 -12.13 -4.75 -22.50
CA TRP A 431 -10.91 -5.21 -23.15
C TRP A 431 -10.71 -4.49 -24.50
N LEU A 432 -11.72 -4.41 -25.35
CA LEU A 432 -11.66 -3.67 -26.62
C LEU A 432 -11.31 -2.20 -26.40
N LYS A 433 -11.95 -1.55 -25.44
CA LYS A 433 -11.69 -0.14 -25.08
C LYS A 433 -10.22 0.05 -24.67
N ARG A 434 -9.71 -0.77 -23.75
CA ARG A 434 -8.34 -0.69 -23.23
C ARG A 434 -7.30 -0.97 -24.32
N ALA A 435 -7.51 -2.03 -25.10
CA ALA A 435 -6.61 -2.43 -26.17
C ALA A 435 -6.59 -1.38 -27.32
N ALA A 436 -7.73 -0.82 -27.68
CA ALA A 436 -7.81 0.27 -28.66
C ALA A 436 -7.10 1.55 -28.16
N SER A 437 -7.28 1.90 -26.88
CA SER A 437 -6.59 3.04 -26.28
C SER A 437 -5.07 2.88 -26.31
N LEU A 438 -4.57 1.68 -26.01
CA LEU A 438 -3.15 1.36 -26.05
C LEU A 438 -2.58 1.43 -27.48
N GLU A 439 -3.30 0.86 -28.45
CA GLU A 439 -2.90 0.90 -29.86
C GLU A 439 -2.93 2.32 -30.44
N LEU A 440 -3.93 3.14 -30.09
CA LEU A 440 -3.97 4.54 -30.46
C LEU A 440 -2.74 5.30 -29.90
N SER A 441 -2.43 5.09 -28.63
CA SER A 441 -1.24 5.69 -27.97
C SER A 441 0.05 5.31 -28.69
N TYR A 442 0.18 4.04 -29.10
CA TYR A 442 1.34 3.55 -29.84
C TYR A 442 1.48 4.20 -31.22
N ARG A 443 0.39 4.26 -32.02
CA ARG A 443 0.40 4.87 -33.36
C ARG A 443 0.68 6.36 -33.34
N MET A 444 0.16 7.06 -32.36
CA MET A 444 0.42 8.48 -32.18
C MET A 444 1.88 8.75 -31.90
N GLN A 445 2.52 7.89 -31.12
CA GLN A 445 3.95 7.94 -30.89
C GLN A 445 4.76 7.67 -32.15
N GLU A 446 4.42 6.63 -32.94
CA GLU A 446 5.09 6.34 -34.20
C GLU A 446 4.96 7.54 -35.19
N ALA A 447 3.80 8.14 -35.26
CA ALA A 447 3.54 9.31 -36.09
C ALA A 447 4.19 10.61 -35.60
N LYS A 448 4.75 10.64 -34.37
CA LYS A 448 5.23 11.85 -33.68
C LYS A 448 4.19 12.97 -33.67
N SER A 449 2.93 12.60 -33.64
CA SER A 449 1.79 13.52 -33.66
C SER A 449 1.36 13.84 -32.24
N PRO A 450 1.12 15.12 -31.89
CA PRO A 450 0.46 15.41 -30.62
C PRO A 450 -0.94 14.81 -30.62
N LEU A 451 -1.44 14.40 -29.45
CA LEU A 451 -2.84 14.04 -29.27
C LEU A 451 -3.72 15.15 -29.85
N PRO A 452 -4.70 14.85 -30.72
CA PRO A 452 -5.67 15.83 -31.10
C PRO A 452 -6.32 16.40 -29.83
N SER A 453 -6.21 17.74 -29.65
CA SER A 453 -6.83 18.44 -28.52
C SER A 453 -8.32 18.13 -28.38
N ASP A 454 -8.95 17.73 -29.48
CA ASP A 454 -10.37 17.41 -29.59
C ASP A 454 -10.75 16.08 -28.91
N LEU A 455 -9.83 15.12 -28.80
CA LEU A 455 -10.03 13.89 -28.02
C LEU A 455 -10.01 14.17 -26.50
N LEU A 456 -9.25 15.18 -26.09
CA LEU A 456 -9.19 15.65 -24.69
C LEU A 456 -10.39 16.50 -24.32
N SER A 457 -10.93 17.28 -25.28
CA SER A 457 -12.07 18.17 -25.05
C SER A 457 -13.42 17.43 -25.03
N PHE A 458 -13.52 16.24 -25.64
CA PHE A 458 -14.78 15.50 -25.70
C PHE A 458 -15.26 14.98 -24.33
N GLU A 459 -14.35 14.59 -23.43
CA GLU A 459 -14.70 14.14 -22.07
C GLU A 459 -14.98 15.29 -21.11
N VAL A 460 -14.31 16.45 -21.28
CA VAL A 460 -14.51 17.62 -20.42
C VAL A 460 -15.88 18.29 -20.64
N ALA A 461 -16.43 18.18 -21.85
CA ALA A 461 -17.68 18.87 -22.23
C ALA A 461 -18.95 18.30 -21.59
N ASN A 462 -18.92 17.08 -21.04
CA ASN A 462 -20.11 16.41 -20.48
C ASN A 462 -20.28 16.54 -18.95
N GLY A 463 -19.54 17.40 -18.29
CA GLY A 463 -19.63 17.91 -16.93
C GLY A 463 -20.10 16.94 -15.83
N GLY A 464 -19.22 16.65 -14.87
CA GLY A 464 -19.50 15.87 -13.64
C GLY A 464 -18.22 15.62 -12.86
N GLU A 465 -18.33 15.17 -11.61
CA GLU A 465 -17.20 14.87 -10.72
C GLU A 465 -16.10 14.02 -11.38
N GLN A 466 -16.51 12.99 -12.11
CA GLN A 466 -15.57 12.06 -12.77
C GLN A 466 -14.72 12.75 -13.85
N ASN A 467 -15.28 13.71 -14.55
CA ASN A 467 -14.55 14.48 -15.57
C ASN A 467 -13.53 15.44 -14.94
N LEU A 468 -13.87 16.06 -13.81
CA LEU A 468 -12.92 16.91 -13.07
C LEU A 468 -11.76 16.07 -12.54
N VAL A 469 -12.04 14.93 -11.94
CA VAL A 469 -11.01 13.97 -11.47
C VAL A 469 -10.12 13.53 -12.63
N HIS A 470 -10.69 13.23 -13.78
CA HIS A 470 -9.94 12.86 -14.98
C HIS A 470 -8.98 13.98 -15.43
N VAL A 471 -9.45 15.22 -15.49
CA VAL A 471 -8.61 16.38 -15.84
C VAL A 471 -7.46 16.56 -14.85
N ILE A 472 -7.73 16.46 -13.54
CA ILE A 472 -6.69 16.56 -12.51
C ILE A 472 -5.65 15.46 -12.71
N ARG A 473 -6.07 14.20 -12.87
CA ARG A 473 -5.15 13.07 -13.10
C ARG A 473 -4.31 13.24 -14.36
N MET A 474 -4.94 13.65 -15.47
CA MET A 474 -4.22 13.89 -16.72
C MET A 474 -3.12 14.93 -16.56
N THR A 475 -3.43 16.05 -15.91
CA THR A 475 -2.44 17.11 -15.72
C THR A 475 -1.32 16.69 -14.78
N MET A 476 -1.65 15.96 -13.72
CA MET A 476 -0.65 15.34 -12.85
C MET A 476 0.26 14.38 -13.65
N ASN A 477 -0.31 13.58 -14.55
CA ASN A 477 0.46 12.66 -15.38
C ASN A 477 1.37 13.38 -16.38
N LEU A 478 0.89 14.44 -17.02
CA LEU A 478 1.72 15.27 -17.92
C LEU A 478 2.89 15.91 -17.17
N ALA A 479 2.66 16.43 -15.97
CA ALA A 479 3.72 16.98 -15.12
C ALA A 479 4.74 15.89 -14.74
N ALA A 480 4.28 14.71 -14.36
CA ALA A 480 5.12 13.55 -14.05
C ALA A 480 5.95 13.11 -15.27
N GLN A 481 5.36 13.04 -16.46
CA GLN A 481 6.07 12.69 -17.70
C GLN A 481 7.20 13.67 -18.01
N GLU A 482 7.02 14.94 -17.75
CA GLU A 482 8.02 15.98 -17.99
C GLU A 482 8.96 16.22 -16.81
N SER A 483 8.74 15.56 -15.65
CA SER A 483 9.46 15.78 -14.39
C SER A 483 9.49 17.25 -13.97
N ARG A 484 8.36 17.90 -14.05
CA ARG A 484 8.17 19.30 -13.64
C ARG A 484 7.04 19.45 -12.65
N SER A 485 7.03 20.55 -11.92
CA SER A 485 5.89 20.96 -11.10
C SER A 485 4.72 21.37 -11.99
N LEU A 486 3.51 21.33 -11.42
CA LEU A 486 2.32 21.82 -12.11
C LEU A 486 2.47 23.29 -12.48
N PRO A 487 2.08 23.73 -13.70
CA PRO A 487 2.11 25.13 -14.10
C PRO A 487 1.20 25.99 -13.20
N GLN A 488 1.59 27.26 -12.99
CA GLN A 488 0.85 28.18 -12.12
C GLN A 488 -0.62 28.37 -12.56
N GLU A 489 -0.82 28.53 -13.86
CA GLU A 489 -2.16 28.71 -14.43
C GLU A 489 -3.09 27.56 -14.07
N PHE A 490 -2.55 26.34 -14.10
CA PHE A 490 -3.30 25.16 -13.71
C PHE A 490 -3.51 25.07 -12.18
N CYS A 491 -2.53 25.51 -11.38
CA CYS A 491 -2.72 25.61 -9.93
C CYS A 491 -3.87 26.53 -9.55
N ASP A 492 -4.04 27.64 -10.29
CA ASP A 492 -5.14 28.58 -10.09
C ASP A 492 -6.50 27.94 -10.46
N GLU A 493 -6.55 27.11 -11.51
CA GLU A 493 -7.74 26.33 -11.86
C GLU A 493 -8.08 25.28 -10.77
N LEU A 494 -7.08 24.60 -10.20
CA LEU A 494 -7.32 23.67 -9.10
C LEU A 494 -7.92 24.36 -7.86
N VAL A 495 -7.49 25.58 -7.56
CA VAL A 495 -8.09 26.40 -6.49
C VAL A 495 -9.55 26.72 -6.78
N GLN A 496 -9.89 27.09 -8.02
CA GLN A 496 -11.26 27.33 -8.43
C GLN A 496 -12.12 26.06 -8.35
N MET A 497 -11.59 24.91 -8.77
CA MET A 497 -12.28 23.61 -8.60
C MET A 497 -12.57 23.33 -7.13
N ALA A 498 -11.60 23.54 -6.23
CA ALA A 498 -11.79 23.37 -4.79
C ALA A 498 -12.88 24.26 -4.19
N GLN A 499 -13.07 25.46 -4.76
CA GLN A 499 -14.11 26.40 -4.32
C GLN A 499 -15.50 26.02 -4.82
N ASN A 500 -15.59 25.53 -6.05
CA ASN A 500 -16.86 25.36 -6.76
C ASN A 500 -17.43 23.95 -6.73
N ASP A 501 -16.56 22.92 -6.53
CA ASP A 501 -16.97 21.53 -6.49
C ASP A 501 -16.94 20.96 -5.07
N PRO A 502 -18.09 20.59 -4.50
CA PRO A 502 -18.16 19.96 -3.18
C PRO A 502 -17.86 18.45 -3.19
N ALA A 503 -17.61 17.86 -4.35
CA ALA A 503 -17.48 16.41 -4.49
C ALA A 503 -16.23 15.86 -3.79
N GLY A 504 -16.39 14.74 -3.09
CA GLY A 504 -15.34 14.20 -2.23
C GLY A 504 -14.15 13.67 -3.01
N LEU A 505 -14.39 12.96 -4.10
CA LEU A 505 -13.33 12.40 -4.93
C LEU A 505 -12.48 13.49 -5.60
N THR A 506 -13.12 14.57 -6.06
CA THR A 506 -12.41 15.76 -6.55
C THR A 506 -11.48 16.32 -5.46
N CYS A 507 -11.97 16.49 -4.23
CA CYS A 507 -11.18 16.98 -3.10
C CYS A 507 -9.98 16.07 -2.80
N LEU A 508 -10.16 14.75 -2.88
CA LEU A 508 -9.08 13.77 -2.68
C LEU A 508 -7.96 13.92 -3.71
N TYR A 509 -8.31 14.04 -4.99
CA TYR A 509 -7.30 14.23 -6.05
C TYR A 509 -6.67 15.63 -6.04
N LEU A 510 -7.39 16.65 -5.63
CA LEU A 510 -6.82 17.98 -5.37
C LEU A 510 -5.78 17.93 -4.23
N ALA A 511 -6.06 17.16 -3.16
CA ALA A 511 -5.09 16.94 -2.09
C ALA A 511 -3.85 16.15 -2.57
N ALA A 512 -4.02 15.19 -3.48
CA ALA A 512 -2.92 14.48 -4.11
C ALA A 512 -2.07 15.41 -4.99
N ALA A 513 -2.71 16.30 -5.77
CA ALA A 513 -2.06 17.25 -6.67
C ALA A 513 -1.13 18.24 -5.93
N LEU A 514 -1.43 18.58 -4.67
CA LEU A 514 -0.56 19.42 -3.83
C LEU A 514 0.90 18.94 -3.81
N GLN A 515 1.13 17.62 -3.85
CA GLN A 515 2.49 17.06 -3.82
C GLN A 515 3.31 17.41 -5.06
N GLN A 516 2.66 17.73 -6.18
CA GLN A 516 3.30 18.10 -7.45
C GLN A 516 3.34 19.63 -7.69
N MET A 517 2.77 20.43 -6.79
CA MET A 517 2.82 21.86 -6.86
C MET A 517 4.11 22.40 -6.24
N GLU A 518 4.59 23.54 -6.75
CA GLU A 518 5.61 24.33 -6.07
C GLU A 518 5.13 24.75 -4.67
N VAL A 519 6.04 24.78 -3.71
CA VAL A 519 5.71 24.96 -2.28
C VAL A 519 4.87 26.22 -2.02
N ASP A 520 5.19 27.31 -2.70
CA ASP A 520 4.49 28.59 -2.49
C ASP A 520 3.05 28.58 -2.98
N HIS A 521 2.73 27.72 -3.95
CA HIS A 521 1.41 27.61 -4.56
C HIS A 521 0.46 26.67 -3.81
N ARG A 522 0.97 25.83 -2.91
CA ARG A 522 0.18 24.83 -2.18
C ARG A 522 -0.82 25.46 -1.20
N TRP A 523 -0.48 26.57 -0.61
CA TRP A 523 -1.20 27.11 0.55
C TRP A 523 -2.63 27.51 0.25
N THR A 524 -2.87 28.21 -0.86
CA THR A 524 -4.22 28.66 -1.24
C THR A 524 -5.15 27.48 -1.47
N LEU A 525 -4.66 26.43 -2.17
CA LEU A 525 -5.44 25.20 -2.37
C LEU A 525 -5.67 24.46 -1.04
N ALA A 526 -4.64 24.37 -0.21
CA ALA A 526 -4.74 23.72 1.10
C ALA A 526 -5.74 24.41 2.04
N GLU A 527 -5.84 25.76 2.00
CA GLU A 527 -6.85 26.51 2.76
C GLU A 527 -8.28 26.15 2.35
N GLN A 528 -8.53 26.03 1.03
CA GLN A 528 -9.85 25.63 0.52
C GLN A 528 -10.19 24.20 0.94
N LEU A 529 -9.24 23.28 0.86
CA LEU A 529 -9.42 21.88 1.25
C LEU A 529 -9.56 21.71 2.77
N ALA A 530 -8.82 22.48 3.57
CA ALA A 530 -8.89 22.46 5.03
C ALA A 530 -10.25 22.94 5.58
N ALA A 531 -11.03 23.68 4.79
CA ALA A 531 -12.38 24.09 5.13
C ALA A 531 -13.45 22.98 4.96
N ARG A 532 -13.10 21.85 4.32
CA ARG A 532 -14.04 20.77 3.97
C ARG A 532 -14.31 19.83 5.17
N LYS A 533 -14.99 20.34 6.18
CA LYS A 533 -15.32 19.62 7.42
C LYS A 533 -16.08 18.31 7.20
N GLU A 534 -16.86 18.22 6.10
CA GLU A 534 -17.64 17.04 5.72
C GLU A 534 -16.79 15.81 5.44
N PHE A 535 -15.49 15.99 5.16
CA PHE A 535 -14.53 14.92 4.92
C PHE A 535 -13.52 14.75 6.07
N SER A 536 -13.77 15.36 7.23
CA SER A 536 -12.87 15.27 8.40
C SER A 536 -12.63 13.84 8.88
N ASP A 537 -13.63 12.97 8.73
CA ASP A 537 -13.61 11.57 9.15
C ASP A 537 -13.31 10.61 7.99
N ASP A 538 -13.00 11.14 6.79
CA ASP A 538 -12.60 10.30 5.67
C ASP A 538 -11.26 9.62 5.97
N ARG A 539 -11.13 8.35 5.54
CA ARG A 539 -9.93 7.56 5.81
C ARG A 539 -8.69 7.97 5.03
N MET A 540 -8.86 8.69 3.90
CA MET A 540 -7.79 9.08 3.00
C MET A 540 -7.57 10.59 2.95
N PHE A 541 -8.64 11.36 2.79
CA PHE A 541 -8.58 12.80 2.50
C PHE A 541 -7.74 13.61 3.51
N PRO A 542 -7.96 13.50 4.85
CA PRO A 542 -7.16 14.24 5.82
C PRO A 542 -5.66 13.90 5.77
N ILE A 543 -5.34 12.62 5.52
CA ILE A 543 -3.96 12.15 5.40
C ILE A 543 -3.33 12.65 4.10
N MET A 544 -4.04 12.58 2.98
CA MET A 544 -3.56 13.08 1.68
C MET A 544 -3.34 14.60 1.70
N LEU A 545 -4.25 15.35 2.34
CA LEU A 545 -4.09 16.79 2.53
C LEU A 545 -2.82 17.10 3.36
N TRP A 546 -2.59 16.35 4.45
CA TRP A 546 -1.36 16.44 5.23
C TRP A 546 -0.11 16.14 4.38
N LEU A 547 -0.08 15.03 3.66
CA LEU A 547 1.03 14.65 2.79
C LEU A 547 1.30 15.68 1.69
N GLY A 548 0.26 16.38 1.24
CA GLY A 548 0.35 17.43 0.23
C GLY A 548 1.11 18.66 0.70
N ILE A 549 1.07 18.98 2.00
CA ILE A 549 1.66 20.24 2.52
C ILE A 549 2.81 20.02 3.50
N GLU A 550 3.06 18.79 3.99
CA GLU A 550 3.99 18.56 5.11
C GLU A 550 5.40 19.12 4.84
N SER A 551 5.90 18.98 3.61
CA SER A 551 7.22 19.47 3.21
C SER A 551 7.28 21.01 3.12
N ALA A 552 6.14 21.68 2.98
CA ALA A 552 6.02 23.14 2.93
C ALA A 552 6.03 23.78 4.33
N VAL A 553 5.68 23.05 5.38
CA VAL A 553 5.50 23.55 6.73
C VAL A 553 6.74 24.27 7.27
N THR A 554 7.91 23.66 7.12
CA THR A 554 9.19 24.26 7.60
C THR A 554 9.72 25.37 6.71
N GLN A 555 9.27 25.43 5.45
CA GLN A 555 9.67 26.48 4.52
C GLN A 555 8.83 27.76 4.72
N SER A 556 7.56 27.60 5.15
CA SER A 556 6.65 28.72 5.42
C SER A 556 5.88 28.55 6.73
N PRO A 557 6.58 28.60 7.90
CA PRO A 557 5.98 28.28 9.19
C PRO A 557 4.80 29.19 9.57
N HIS A 558 4.84 30.45 9.15
CA HIS A 558 3.75 31.42 9.40
C HIS A 558 2.45 31.05 8.65
N LYS A 559 2.55 30.55 7.41
CA LYS A 559 1.40 30.05 6.65
C LYS A 559 0.85 28.77 7.30
N ALA A 560 1.72 27.91 7.81
CA ALA A 560 1.31 26.69 8.52
C ALA A 560 0.54 27.02 9.82
N VAL A 561 0.94 28.05 10.58
CA VAL A 561 0.20 28.52 11.75
C VAL A 561 -1.18 29.07 11.34
N ALA A 562 -1.23 29.88 10.27
CA ALA A 562 -2.51 30.40 9.76
C ALA A 562 -3.44 29.26 9.31
N LEU A 563 -2.90 28.24 8.60
CA LEU A 563 -3.69 27.09 8.19
C LEU A 563 -4.20 26.28 9.39
N ALA A 564 -3.41 26.13 10.45
CA ALA A 564 -3.86 25.47 11.69
C ALA A 564 -5.04 26.20 12.36
N GLN A 565 -5.10 27.55 12.24
CA GLN A 565 -6.22 28.34 12.73
C GLN A 565 -7.48 28.14 11.89
N LEU A 566 -7.33 28.12 10.56
CA LEU A 566 -8.45 28.06 9.60
C LEU A 566 -9.00 26.64 9.39
N SER A 567 -8.22 25.61 9.74
CA SER A 567 -8.55 24.22 9.45
C SER A 567 -9.78 23.72 10.22
N HIS A 568 -10.70 23.12 9.49
CA HIS A 568 -11.80 22.32 10.03
C HIS A 568 -11.51 20.80 10.03
N ILE A 569 -10.27 20.41 9.75
CA ILE A 569 -9.81 19.00 9.74
C ILE A 569 -8.93 18.78 10.97
N PRO A 570 -9.42 18.07 12.00
CA PRO A 570 -8.70 17.85 13.26
C PRO A 570 -7.29 17.28 13.05
N LEU A 571 -7.19 16.23 12.22
CA LEU A 571 -5.91 15.56 11.91
C LEU A 571 -4.89 16.51 11.29
N LEU A 572 -5.32 17.38 10.37
CA LEU A 572 -4.45 18.36 9.75
C LEU A 572 -3.91 19.35 10.79
N THR A 573 -4.78 19.87 11.66
CA THR A 573 -4.40 20.80 12.75
C THR A 573 -3.38 20.15 13.69
N GLN A 574 -3.60 18.90 14.08
CA GLN A 574 -2.69 18.13 14.93
C GLN A 574 -1.33 17.93 14.27
N ASN A 575 -1.30 17.55 13.00
CA ASN A 575 -0.06 17.27 12.27
C ASN A 575 0.74 18.55 12.00
N LEU A 576 0.07 19.67 11.69
CA LEU A 576 0.72 20.99 11.59
C LEU A 576 1.39 21.37 12.92
N ALA A 577 0.66 21.23 14.02
CA ALA A 577 1.19 21.51 15.34
C ALA A 577 2.38 20.59 15.69
N ARG A 578 2.27 19.29 15.38
CA ARG A 578 3.34 18.32 15.57
C ARG A 578 4.60 18.71 14.79
N ARG A 579 4.44 19.03 13.51
CA ARG A 579 5.56 19.34 12.62
C ARG A 579 6.27 20.66 13.00
N LEU A 580 5.49 21.69 13.34
CA LEU A 580 6.04 22.97 13.81
C LEU A 580 6.77 22.83 15.14
N THR A 581 6.23 22.03 16.06
CA THR A 581 6.82 21.87 17.39
C THR A 581 8.13 21.06 17.35
N LEU A 582 8.36 20.20 16.37
CA LEU A 582 9.66 19.53 16.18
C LEU A 582 10.81 20.54 15.95
N GLU A 583 10.51 21.75 15.49
CA GLU A 583 11.49 22.82 15.28
C GLU A 583 11.62 23.79 16.48
N ILE A 584 11.07 23.45 17.65
CA ILE A 584 10.96 24.34 18.81
C ILE A 584 12.31 24.89 19.31
N GLU A 585 13.38 24.12 19.22
CA GLU A 585 14.71 24.58 19.59
C GLU A 585 15.26 25.65 18.62
N ARG A 586 14.90 25.50 17.32
CA ARG A 586 15.33 26.38 16.23
C ARG A 586 14.44 27.60 16.11
N ASP A 587 13.11 27.42 16.28
CA ASP A 587 12.11 28.49 16.13
C ASP A 587 11.02 28.44 17.21
N PRO A 588 11.36 28.77 18.45
CA PRO A 588 10.40 28.81 19.57
C PRO A 588 9.32 29.88 19.38
N LYS A 589 9.58 30.91 18.55
CA LYS A 589 8.61 32.01 18.32
C LYS A 589 7.41 31.51 17.51
N THR A 590 7.62 30.63 16.54
CA THR A 590 6.53 30.03 15.78
C THR A 590 5.65 29.15 16.67
N VAL A 591 6.23 28.40 17.60
CA VAL A 591 5.45 27.59 18.56
C VAL A 591 4.67 28.48 19.54
N THR A 592 5.22 29.64 19.93
CA THR A 592 4.48 30.65 20.72
C THR A 592 3.25 31.14 19.96
N LYS A 593 3.39 31.51 18.67
CA LYS A 593 2.24 31.92 17.82
C LYS A 593 1.21 30.81 17.64
N LEU A 594 1.66 29.56 17.49
CA LEU A 594 0.76 28.41 17.42
C LEU A 594 -0.07 28.25 18.69
N LEU A 595 0.53 28.48 19.86
CA LEU A 595 -0.20 28.49 21.12
C LEU A 595 -1.13 29.70 21.26
N ASP A 596 -0.80 30.87 20.69
CA ASP A 596 -1.75 32.01 20.61
C ASP A 596 -3.02 31.62 19.87
N VAL A 597 -2.89 30.85 18.76
CA VAL A 597 -4.02 30.28 18.03
C VAL A 597 -4.84 29.32 18.92
N ALA A 598 -4.19 28.44 19.68
CA ALA A 598 -4.87 27.50 20.57
C ALA A 598 -5.59 28.22 21.75
N ILE A 599 -4.99 29.27 22.27
CA ILE A 599 -5.57 30.07 23.36
C ILE A 599 -6.74 30.93 22.86
N GLY A 600 -6.69 31.39 21.62
CA GLY A 600 -7.72 32.19 20.99
C GLY A 600 -9.08 31.47 20.85
N THR A 601 -10.03 32.13 20.22
CA THR A 601 -11.41 31.62 20.07
C THR A 601 -11.76 31.25 18.62
N GLU A 602 -10.87 31.53 17.67
CA GLU A 602 -11.14 31.36 16.23
C GLU A 602 -10.74 29.97 15.70
N CYS A 603 -9.90 29.22 16.43
CA CYS A 603 -9.50 27.88 16.02
C CYS A 603 -10.59 26.86 16.32
N ALA A 604 -10.99 26.08 15.30
CA ALA A 604 -12.02 25.05 15.44
C ALA A 604 -11.54 23.86 16.32
N HIS A 605 -10.24 23.55 16.28
CA HIS A 605 -9.65 22.37 16.91
C HIS A 605 -8.46 22.71 17.83
N PRO A 606 -8.64 23.57 18.86
CA PRO A 606 -7.53 24.02 19.72
C PRO A 606 -6.90 22.86 20.53
N HIS A 607 -7.65 21.84 20.88
CA HIS A 607 -7.14 20.65 21.59
C HIS A 607 -6.12 19.88 20.74
N GLU A 608 -6.33 19.82 19.43
CA GLU A 608 -5.44 19.12 18.50
C GLU A 608 -4.04 19.77 18.44
N ILE A 609 -3.96 21.09 18.65
CA ILE A 609 -2.67 21.77 18.76
C ILE A 609 -1.88 21.24 19.96
N ILE A 610 -2.52 21.11 21.12
CA ILE A 610 -1.87 20.58 22.33
C ILE A 610 -1.46 19.11 22.14
N LEU A 611 -2.32 18.30 21.56
CA LEU A 611 -2.01 16.89 21.26
C LEU A 611 -0.85 16.77 20.27
N GLY A 612 -0.83 17.57 19.20
CA GLY A 612 0.25 17.61 18.22
C GLY A 612 1.59 18.01 18.84
N MET A 613 1.60 19.01 19.70
CA MET A 613 2.80 19.42 20.45
C MET A 613 3.30 18.29 21.37
N SER A 614 2.39 17.62 22.08
CA SER A 614 2.72 16.49 22.95
C SER A 614 3.32 15.33 22.16
N HIS A 615 2.77 15.01 20.99
CA HIS A 615 3.31 13.98 20.09
C HIS A 615 4.70 14.34 19.56
N ALA A 616 4.96 15.63 19.26
CA ALA A 616 6.26 16.09 18.79
C ALA A 616 7.36 15.92 19.85
N LEU A 617 7.04 16.21 21.09
CA LEU A 617 7.98 16.20 22.21
C LEU A 617 7.96 14.90 23.02
N ASN A 618 7.28 13.87 22.53
CA ASN A 618 7.28 12.57 23.19
C ASN A 618 8.70 12.00 23.29
N GLY A 619 9.11 11.63 24.53
CA GLY A 619 10.47 11.15 24.82
C GLY A 619 11.51 12.25 25.01
N TRP A 620 11.17 13.53 24.82
CA TRP A 620 12.07 14.63 25.13
C TRP A 620 12.14 14.83 26.63
N ARG A 621 13.35 15.12 27.12
CA ARG A 621 13.56 15.40 28.53
C ARG A 621 13.40 16.88 28.89
N LYS A 622 13.71 17.76 27.93
CA LYS A 622 13.64 19.21 28.08
C LYS A 622 13.50 19.88 26.72
N ALA A 623 12.69 20.92 26.67
CA ALA A 623 12.56 21.84 25.53
C ALA A 623 12.42 23.27 26.02
N PRO A 624 12.74 24.30 25.21
CA PRO A 624 12.48 25.68 25.56
C PRO A 624 10.96 25.91 25.69
N ALA A 625 10.54 26.45 26.85
CA ALA A 625 9.15 26.78 27.09
C ALA A 625 8.69 27.94 26.18
N PRO A 626 7.58 27.80 25.42
CA PRO A 626 6.97 28.93 24.74
C PRO A 626 6.52 30.00 25.74
N ALA A 627 6.62 31.29 25.37
CA ALA A 627 6.38 32.40 26.30
C ALA A 627 4.97 32.43 26.92
N ASN A 628 3.98 31.90 26.19
CA ASN A 628 2.56 31.84 26.59
C ASN A 628 2.14 30.46 27.13
N TRP A 629 3.11 29.54 27.43
CA TRP A 629 2.82 28.19 27.89
C TRP A 629 1.95 28.16 29.15
N SER A 630 2.25 28.99 30.16
CA SER A 630 1.49 29.01 31.42
C SER A 630 0.00 29.31 31.20
N GLN A 631 -0.32 30.20 30.25
CA GLN A 631 -1.70 30.52 29.92
C GLN A 631 -2.39 29.32 29.18
N ALA A 632 -1.69 28.67 28.24
CA ALA A 632 -2.17 27.49 27.59
C ALA A 632 -2.40 26.33 28.58
N ALA A 633 -1.44 26.07 29.44
CA ALA A 633 -1.52 25.04 30.48
C ALA A 633 -2.73 25.26 31.40
N GLN A 634 -2.96 26.51 31.85
CA GLN A 634 -4.15 26.83 32.65
C GLN A 634 -5.47 26.55 31.90
N LYS A 635 -5.57 26.99 30.62
CA LYS A 635 -6.78 26.79 29.82
C LYS A 635 -7.06 25.30 29.61
N PHE A 636 -6.07 24.54 29.18
CA PHE A 636 -6.27 23.15 28.73
C PHE A 636 -6.23 22.12 29.89
N SER A 637 -5.70 22.46 31.05
CA SER A 637 -5.86 21.64 32.26
C SER A 637 -7.31 21.53 32.73
N ALA A 638 -8.14 22.49 32.37
CA ALA A 638 -9.58 22.49 32.65
C ALA A 638 -10.41 21.72 31.57
N SER A 639 -9.79 21.18 30.54
CA SER A 639 -10.48 20.41 29.47
C SER A 639 -11.21 19.20 30.03
N ASP A 640 -12.35 18.81 29.45
CA ASP A 640 -13.03 17.56 29.81
C ASP A 640 -12.33 16.31 29.20
N LEU A 641 -11.47 16.50 28.20
CA LEU A 641 -10.73 15.42 27.52
C LEU A 641 -9.52 14.98 28.34
N THR A 642 -9.52 13.72 28.77
CA THR A 642 -8.44 13.13 29.59
C THR A 642 -7.09 13.17 28.86
N GLU A 643 -7.08 12.89 27.57
CA GLU A 643 -5.87 12.91 26.75
C GLU A 643 -5.24 14.31 26.64
N VAL A 644 -6.05 15.36 26.58
CA VAL A 644 -5.58 16.76 26.57
C VAL A 644 -4.93 17.11 27.93
N LYS A 645 -5.56 16.72 29.06
CA LYS A 645 -4.97 16.90 30.40
C LYS A 645 -3.60 16.20 30.52
N GLN A 646 -3.51 14.97 30.04
CA GLN A 646 -2.26 14.21 30.02
C GLN A 646 -1.19 14.87 29.15
N ALA A 647 -1.58 15.37 27.97
CA ALA A 647 -0.69 16.10 27.08
C ALA A 647 -0.16 17.39 27.74
N VAL A 648 -1.02 18.17 28.40
CA VAL A 648 -0.60 19.39 29.16
C VAL A 648 0.39 19.01 30.25
N GLN A 649 0.13 17.95 31.01
CA GLN A 649 1.02 17.49 32.06
C GLN A 649 2.39 17.07 31.51
N GLN A 650 2.42 16.30 30.43
CA GLN A 650 3.66 15.90 29.76
C GLN A 650 4.45 17.12 29.25
N LEU A 651 3.79 18.04 28.55
CA LEU A 651 4.42 19.25 28.03
C LEU A 651 4.97 20.14 29.13
N SER A 652 4.22 20.34 30.24
CA SER A 652 4.66 21.12 31.39
C SER A 652 5.94 20.54 32.00
N ILE A 653 6.08 19.21 32.06
CA ILE A 653 7.29 18.55 32.52
C ILE A 653 8.46 18.86 31.57
N VAL A 654 8.25 18.69 30.26
CA VAL A 654 9.29 18.91 29.23
C VAL A 654 9.74 20.39 29.21
N PHE A 655 8.81 21.31 29.41
CA PHE A 655 9.10 22.75 29.51
C PHE A 655 9.70 23.19 30.85
N GLY A 656 9.78 22.29 31.84
CA GLY A 656 10.36 22.56 33.15
C GLY A 656 9.48 23.44 34.04
N ASP A 657 8.16 23.34 33.87
CA ASP A 657 7.21 24.04 34.73
C ASP A 657 7.26 23.46 36.16
N GLY A 658 7.82 24.25 37.09
CA GLY A 658 8.00 23.86 38.49
C GLY A 658 6.68 23.42 39.15
N VAL A 659 5.56 24.05 38.82
CA VAL A 659 4.23 23.73 39.39
C VAL A 659 3.78 22.32 38.97
N ALA A 660 4.04 21.93 37.74
CA ALA A 660 3.68 20.58 37.25
C ALA A 660 4.56 19.51 37.94
N LEU A 661 5.84 19.77 38.08
CA LEU A 661 6.78 18.87 38.80
C LEU A 661 6.41 18.73 40.27
N ASP A 662 6.04 19.82 40.92
CA ASP A 662 5.59 19.83 42.32
C ASP A 662 4.29 19.07 42.52
N THR A 663 3.31 19.26 41.62
CA THR A 663 2.03 18.53 41.63
C THR A 663 2.25 17.02 41.45
N LEU A 664 3.09 16.61 40.53
CA LEU A 664 3.45 15.21 40.35
C LEU A 664 4.19 14.63 41.53
N SER A 665 5.11 15.41 42.12
CA SER A 665 5.84 15.00 43.32
C SER A 665 4.91 14.81 44.52
N GLN A 666 3.95 15.71 44.70
CA GLN A 666 2.91 15.57 45.72
C GLN A 666 2.05 14.32 45.49
N LEU A 667 1.60 14.07 44.23
CA LEU A 667 0.82 12.85 43.90
C LEU A 667 1.65 11.57 44.13
N ALA A 668 2.90 11.55 43.72
CA ALA A 668 3.79 10.42 43.90
C ALA A 668 4.01 10.05 45.35
N THR A 669 4.11 11.07 46.21
CA THR A 669 4.39 10.93 47.67
C THR A 669 3.11 10.76 48.49
N ASN A 670 1.92 11.02 47.95
CA ASN A 670 0.66 10.90 48.66
C ASN A 670 0.26 9.41 48.81
N GLY A 671 0.52 8.83 49.99
CA GLY A 671 0.15 7.44 50.30
C GLY A 671 -1.36 7.12 50.26
N GLY A 672 -2.22 8.14 50.28
CA GLY A 672 -3.69 7.99 50.14
C GLY A 672 -4.20 7.96 48.69
N ALA A 673 -3.35 8.31 47.70
CA ALA A 673 -3.73 8.27 46.29
C ALA A 673 -3.67 6.85 45.72
N GLN A 674 -4.42 6.63 44.64
CA GLN A 674 -4.48 5.31 43.96
C GLN A 674 -3.06 4.89 43.52
N PRO A 675 -2.65 3.63 43.78
CA PRO A 675 -1.30 3.14 43.49
C PRO A 675 -0.88 3.35 42.02
N GLU A 676 -1.79 3.13 41.07
CA GLU A 676 -1.47 3.31 39.65
C GLU A 676 -1.23 4.78 39.28
N ALA A 677 -2.02 5.70 39.81
CA ALA A 677 -1.82 7.14 39.60
C ALA A 677 -0.45 7.59 40.15
N ARG A 678 -0.04 7.07 41.32
CA ARG A 678 1.28 7.32 41.89
C ARG A 678 2.42 6.74 41.05
N ARG A 679 2.27 5.52 40.54
CA ARG A 679 3.23 4.92 39.61
C ARG A 679 3.38 5.74 38.33
N GLN A 680 2.28 6.20 37.76
CA GLN A 680 2.30 7.06 36.58
C GLN A 680 3.00 8.39 36.86
N ALA A 681 2.72 9.02 38.00
CA ALA A 681 3.39 10.25 38.41
C ALA A 681 4.91 10.06 38.57
N LEU A 682 5.35 8.95 39.19
CA LEU A 682 6.76 8.61 39.30
C LEU A 682 7.41 8.38 37.92
N ARG A 683 6.77 7.62 37.02
CA ARG A 683 7.29 7.41 35.66
C ARG A 683 7.46 8.73 34.93
N ALA A 684 6.50 9.65 35.03
CA ALA A 684 6.56 10.97 34.41
C ALA A 684 7.71 11.83 35.01
N LEU A 685 7.86 11.84 36.34
CA LEU A 685 8.98 12.53 37.02
C LEU A 685 10.34 11.95 36.61
N LEU A 686 10.45 10.63 36.57
CA LEU A 686 11.69 9.94 36.21
C LEU A 686 12.11 10.20 34.76
N ALA A 687 11.14 10.34 33.85
CA ALA A 687 11.40 10.72 32.47
C ALA A 687 12.07 12.10 32.35
N SER A 688 11.65 13.07 33.18
CA SER A 688 12.25 14.42 33.23
C SER A 688 13.58 14.50 34.01
N LYS A 689 13.90 13.48 34.80
CA LYS A 689 15.10 13.38 35.64
C LYS A 689 15.35 14.65 36.47
N PRO A 690 14.43 15.09 37.38
CA PRO A 690 14.61 16.33 38.15
C PRO A 690 15.86 16.27 39.01
N THR A 691 16.56 17.38 39.10
CA THR A 691 17.77 17.49 39.97
C THR A 691 17.38 17.29 41.45
N GLY A 692 18.12 16.47 42.16
CA GLY A 692 17.89 16.22 43.61
C GLY A 692 16.74 15.27 43.92
N PHE A 693 16.07 14.69 42.93
CA PHE A 693 14.90 13.81 43.15
C PHE A 693 15.25 12.48 43.83
N ALA A 694 16.52 12.08 43.85
CA ALA A 694 16.99 10.89 44.56
C ALA A 694 16.56 10.88 46.04
N ALA A 695 16.55 12.04 46.69
CA ALA A 695 16.10 12.17 48.11
C ALA A 695 14.62 11.80 48.27
N THR A 696 13.76 12.21 47.33
CA THR A 696 12.34 11.85 47.33
C THR A 696 12.15 10.34 47.08
N LEU A 697 12.91 9.76 46.15
CA LEU A 697 12.88 8.31 45.89
C LEU A 697 13.35 7.51 47.12
N HIS A 698 14.38 7.98 47.81
CA HIS A 698 14.80 7.35 49.06
C HIS A 698 13.70 7.34 50.12
N GLY A 699 12.91 8.43 50.22
CA GLY A 699 11.75 8.49 51.12
C GLY A 699 10.64 7.52 50.80
N LEU A 700 10.56 7.04 49.53
CA LEU A 700 9.55 6.11 49.05
C LEU A 700 10.01 4.64 49.03
N LEU A 701 11.24 4.32 49.41
CA LEU A 701 11.76 2.95 49.39
C LEU A 701 10.96 1.98 50.25
N GLY A 702 10.30 2.46 51.30
CA GLY A 702 9.43 1.65 52.17
C GLY A 702 8.03 1.37 51.62
N ASP A 703 7.65 2.02 50.51
CA ASP A 703 6.31 1.94 49.98
C ASP A 703 6.20 0.83 48.89
N ARG A 704 5.62 -0.31 49.27
CA ARG A 704 5.46 -1.46 48.40
C ARG A 704 4.66 -1.19 47.14
N ALA A 705 3.73 -0.22 47.15
CA ALA A 705 2.85 0.08 46.05
C ALA A 705 3.57 0.71 44.83
N VAL A 706 4.72 1.31 45.05
CA VAL A 706 5.54 2.05 44.06
C VAL A 706 7.01 1.58 44.02
N ALA A 707 7.36 0.53 44.76
CA ALA A 707 8.73 0.09 44.97
C ALA A 707 9.49 -0.18 43.65
N VAL A 708 8.87 -0.79 42.67
CA VAL A 708 9.50 -1.07 41.36
C VAL A 708 9.90 0.21 40.63
N GLU A 709 9.01 1.18 40.54
CA GLU A 709 9.30 2.49 39.91
C GLU A 709 10.36 3.28 40.69
N VAL A 710 10.30 3.23 42.01
CA VAL A 710 11.31 3.90 42.88
C VAL A 710 12.71 3.31 42.67
N LEU A 711 12.82 1.98 42.63
CA LEU A 711 14.09 1.29 42.43
C LEU A 711 14.64 1.58 41.00
N ARG A 712 13.82 1.49 39.97
CA ARG A 712 14.21 1.91 38.61
C ARG A 712 14.67 3.36 38.56
N GLY A 713 13.96 4.21 39.28
CA GLY A 713 14.30 5.61 39.37
C GLY A 713 15.67 5.84 40.00
N LEU A 714 15.99 5.16 41.09
CA LEU A 714 17.29 5.28 41.77
C LEU A 714 18.46 4.84 40.88
N ALA A 715 18.26 3.94 39.93
CA ALA A 715 19.26 3.58 38.93
C ALA A 715 19.71 4.78 38.07
N LEU A 716 18.84 5.79 37.89
CA LEU A 716 19.13 6.99 37.08
C LEU A 716 19.99 8.04 37.80
N TYR A 717 20.11 7.98 39.13
CA TYR A 717 20.83 8.94 39.94
C TYR A 717 22.11 8.34 40.53
N ASP A 718 23.15 9.12 40.55
CA ASP A 718 24.41 8.75 41.23
C ASP A 718 24.42 9.33 42.63
N ASP A 719 23.94 8.54 43.60
CA ASP A 719 23.90 8.91 45.00
C ASP A 719 24.52 7.78 45.84
N PRO A 720 25.66 8.05 46.49
CA PRO A 720 26.41 7.01 47.20
C PRO A 720 25.67 6.39 48.40
N SER A 721 24.58 7.01 48.87
CA SER A 721 23.75 6.46 49.96
C SER A 721 22.69 5.48 49.49
N THR A 722 22.50 5.37 48.17
CA THR A 722 21.45 4.50 47.55
C THR A 722 21.63 3.02 47.91
N PRO A 723 22.81 2.39 47.79
CA PRO A 723 22.97 0.98 48.09
C PRO A 723 22.56 0.58 49.49
N GLU A 724 23.04 1.33 50.49
CA GLU A 724 22.72 1.06 51.88
C GLU A 724 21.22 1.13 52.18
N LYS A 725 20.54 2.14 51.60
CA LYS A 725 19.10 2.33 51.79
C LYS A 725 18.28 1.23 51.08
N ILE A 726 18.68 0.79 49.87
CA ILE A 726 18.02 -0.29 49.18
C ILE A 726 18.17 -1.61 49.95
N LEU A 727 19.37 -1.90 50.46
CA LEU A 727 19.62 -3.12 51.24
C LEU A 727 18.84 -3.12 52.56
N ALA A 728 18.71 -1.97 53.23
CA ALA A 728 17.89 -1.84 54.42
C ALA A 728 16.40 -2.13 54.18
N ALA A 729 15.90 -1.80 52.99
CA ALA A 729 14.51 -2.05 52.59
C ALA A 729 14.29 -3.42 51.92
N LEU A 730 15.32 -4.17 51.62
CA LEU A 730 15.23 -5.39 50.78
C LEU A 730 14.26 -6.46 51.35
N GLY A 731 14.19 -6.56 52.67
CA GLY A 731 13.36 -7.52 53.38
C GLY A 731 11.86 -7.32 53.24
N ILE A 732 11.40 -6.13 52.91
CA ILE A 732 9.98 -5.78 52.80
C ILE A 732 9.44 -5.89 51.36
N TYR A 733 10.31 -6.06 50.37
CA TYR A 733 9.91 -6.05 48.94
C TYR A 733 9.23 -7.35 48.50
N PRO A 734 8.21 -7.25 47.64
CA PRO A 734 7.68 -8.38 46.90
C PRO A 734 8.72 -8.90 45.89
N PRO A 735 8.52 -10.11 45.31
CA PRO A 735 9.51 -10.76 44.43
C PRO A 735 9.98 -9.91 43.27
N ASP A 736 9.08 -9.19 42.60
CA ASP A 736 9.36 -8.30 41.48
C ASP A 736 10.22 -7.08 41.89
N ALA A 737 9.91 -6.45 43.02
CA ALA A 737 10.70 -5.36 43.55
C ALA A 737 12.08 -5.82 44.09
N ARG A 738 12.20 -7.07 44.59
CA ARG A 738 13.51 -7.63 44.94
C ARG A 738 14.41 -7.81 43.73
N ALA A 739 13.85 -8.35 42.63
CA ALA A 739 14.58 -8.49 41.38
C ALA A 739 15.04 -7.11 40.86
N GLU A 740 14.17 -6.10 40.92
CA GLU A 740 14.52 -4.74 40.52
C GLU A 740 15.57 -4.07 41.45
N ALA A 741 15.54 -4.35 42.77
CA ALA A 741 16.56 -3.90 43.67
C ALA A 741 17.96 -4.43 43.31
N VAL A 742 18.05 -5.74 42.97
CA VAL A 742 19.30 -6.34 42.49
C VAL A 742 19.74 -5.71 41.18
N ASN A 743 18.83 -5.50 40.24
CA ASN A 743 19.12 -4.83 38.96
C ASN A 743 19.68 -3.42 39.20
N THR A 744 19.04 -2.63 40.07
CA THR A 744 19.46 -1.29 40.39
C THR A 744 20.87 -1.27 41.03
N LEU A 745 21.13 -2.18 41.96
CA LEU A 745 22.45 -2.30 42.57
C LEU A 745 23.52 -2.77 41.59
N ALA A 746 23.17 -3.56 40.58
CA ALA A 746 24.09 -3.99 39.55
C ALA A 746 24.43 -2.92 38.50
N THR A 747 23.78 -1.77 38.48
CA THR A 747 24.01 -0.71 37.47
C THR A 747 25.35 0.01 37.55
N ARG A 748 26.03 -0.01 38.74
CA ARG A 748 27.31 0.65 38.97
C ARG A 748 28.26 -0.21 39.82
N PRO A 749 29.58 -0.15 39.57
CA PRO A 749 30.55 -0.92 40.35
C PRO A 749 30.50 -0.62 41.88
N GLU A 750 30.29 0.63 42.26
CA GLU A 750 30.18 1.05 43.67
C GLU A 750 28.92 0.44 44.31
N TYR A 751 27.79 0.42 43.59
CA TYR A 751 26.54 -0.17 44.06
C TYR A 751 26.63 -1.70 44.15
N ALA A 752 27.28 -2.32 43.18
CA ALA A 752 27.43 -3.78 43.11
C ALA A 752 28.30 -4.33 44.27
N ARG A 753 29.27 -3.54 44.74
CA ARG A 753 30.08 -3.92 45.93
C ARG A 753 29.23 -4.09 47.18
N ALA A 754 28.14 -3.38 47.30
CA ALA A 754 27.26 -3.49 48.46
C ALA A 754 26.39 -4.77 48.44
N LEU A 755 26.29 -5.46 47.28
CA LEU A 755 25.64 -6.76 47.16
C LEU A 755 26.55 -7.93 47.59
N LEU A 756 27.87 -7.73 47.57
CA LEU A 756 28.89 -8.73 47.99
C LEU A 756 29.13 -8.64 49.45
#